data_966f646b875ba1d9d2cf70731e2f64c1
#
_entry.id   966f646b875ba1d9d2cf70731e2f64c1
#
_cell.length_a   1.000
_cell.length_b   1.000
_cell.length_c   1.000
_cell.angle_alpha   90.00
_cell.angle_beta   90.00
_cell.angle_gamma   90.00
#
_symmetry.space_group_name_H-M   'P 1'
#
loop_
_entity.id
_entity.type
_entity.pdbx_description
1 polymer ?
#
loop_
_entity_poly.entity_id
_entity_poly.type
_entity_poly.pdbx_seq_one_letter_code
_entity_poly.pdbx_strand_id
1 'polypeptide(L)'
;MLPKLLTSIFGSRNERLLKQYRRTVQQINALEPKYEALTDDELRAQTESFKQRIAAGETVDDILPEAFAVCREGGKRALKMRHFDVQLIGGMVLNAGKVAEMRTGEGKTLMATLPVYLNALTGKGVHVVTVNDYLARRDAEWMARLYNFLGLSVGINLPQMPREQKQAAYAADVTYGTNNEYGFDYLRDNMVYETADRVQRGLAYAIVDEVDSILIDEARTPLIISGQADDHTDVYLKINAVVPGLKKQIGELDPRTGEGVIEPGDFTVDEKSHQIHLTEEGHENAERLLAQAGLIAEGASLYDAANITLMHHLNAALRAHHVYHKDQGYVVQNGEVIIVDEFTGRLMTGRRWSDGLHQAVEAKEGVEIQAENQTMASITFQNYFRMYGKLSGMTGTADTEAYEFQEIYGLETVVIPPNRPTIRKDELDLVYKTDKEKYAAVIEDIRGCHERGQPVLVGTTSIENSELISKLLNQAKLPHNVLNAKQHEKEAQIVAQAGRPGVITIATNMAGRGTDIVLGGNVEKQIQFIEADESIAEADKAAQIQQLKDEWQGLHEKVKAEGGLRIIATERHESRRIDNQLRGRAGRQGDPGSSRFYLSLDDQLMRIFAGERVRAIMDRLKMPEGEAIEAGIVTRSIEGAQRKVEARNFDVRKQLLEYDDVSNDQRKVIYQQRNDILEAGSLVAQIASLRGSTLTDVVRTYVPAESVEEQWDLPGLEQVLRDEWQVELALTELVKKSDSITDEDILEAVIKAGDEQFQSKLDRVGIEQFNPFMRMVLLQSIDQRWREHLAALDYLRQGIHLRGYAQKNPKQEYKREAFELFSQLLDLVKMEVTRILMNVRIQSQEEASEAAEAMERRAEAVSNVTYQHPNEDGSISQEVDPDTLLAQHGHVGRNDPCPCGSGKKFKSCHGKLA
;
A
#
# COMPACT_ATOMS: atom_id res chain seq x y z
N MET A 1 -28.30 1.64 -31.57
CA MET A 1 -28.00 2.49 -32.73
C MET A 1 -28.00 3.99 -32.36
N LEU A 2 -28.99 4.52 -31.59
CA LEU A 2 -29.00 5.94 -31.18
C LEU A 2 -27.72 6.46 -30.52
N PRO A 3 -27.09 5.74 -29.53
CA PRO A 3 -25.87 6.23 -28.91
C PRO A 3 -24.70 6.43 -29.88
N LYS A 4 -24.52 5.51 -30.84
CA LYS A 4 -23.46 5.62 -31.86
C LYS A 4 -23.69 6.79 -32.81
N LEU A 5 -24.95 7.09 -33.17
CA LEU A 5 -25.32 8.22 -34.02
C LEU A 5 -25.09 9.55 -33.31
N LEU A 6 -25.46 9.65 -32.02
CA LEU A 6 -25.20 10.83 -31.20
C LEU A 6 -23.70 11.08 -31.01
N THR A 7 -22.90 10.02 -30.78
CA THR A 7 -21.45 10.14 -30.65
C THR A 7 -20.80 10.57 -31.98
N SER A 8 -21.33 10.17 -33.16
CA SER A 8 -20.81 10.61 -34.43
C SER A 8 -21.11 12.09 -34.75
N ILE A 9 -22.20 12.66 -34.17
CA ILE A 9 -22.61 14.05 -34.41
C ILE A 9 -21.97 14.99 -33.38
N PHE A 10 -21.95 14.60 -32.09
CA PHE A 10 -21.53 15.45 -30.99
C PHE A 10 -20.12 15.15 -30.47
N GLY A 11 -19.44 14.15 -31.01
CA GLY A 11 -18.15 13.64 -30.50
C GLY A 11 -18.29 12.90 -29.16
N SER A 12 -17.24 12.18 -28.79
CA SER A 12 -17.13 11.56 -27.47
C SER A 12 -17.00 12.63 -26.37
N ARG A 13 -17.27 12.26 -25.11
CA ARG A 13 -17.00 13.15 -23.95
C ARG A 13 -15.54 13.61 -23.94
N ASN A 14 -14.63 12.70 -24.23
CA ASN A 14 -13.20 13.00 -24.32
C ASN A 14 -12.89 14.06 -25.37
N GLU A 15 -13.44 13.94 -26.58
CA GLU A 15 -13.26 14.94 -27.65
C GLU A 15 -13.78 16.33 -27.27
N ARG A 16 -14.90 16.40 -26.58
CA ARG A 16 -15.45 17.68 -26.11
C ARG A 16 -14.55 18.34 -25.05
N LEU A 17 -14.03 17.56 -24.11
CA LEU A 17 -13.06 18.06 -23.12
C LEU A 17 -11.78 18.53 -23.77
N LEU A 18 -11.22 17.76 -24.68
CA LEU A 18 -10.03 18.14 -25.45
C LEU A 18 -10.25 19.44 -26.25
N LYS A 19 -11.44 19.63 -26.83
CA LYS A 19 -11.78 20.87 -27.53
C LYS A 19 -11.82 22.08 -26.61
N GLN A 20 -12.31 21.91 -25.38
CA GLN A 20 -12.30 22.95 -24.34
C GLN A 20 -10.85 23.30 -23.95
N TYR A 21 -10.03 22.29 -23.62
CA TYR A 21 -8.63 22.52 -23.24
C TYR A 21 -7.80 23.18 -24.37
N ARG A 22 -8.04 22.84 -25.62
CA ARG A 22 -7.35 23.49 -26.77
C ARG A 22 -7.60 25.00 -26.84
N ARG A 23 -8.75 25.50 -26.36
CA ARG A 23 -9.00 26.96 -26.29
C ARG A 23 -8.08 27.62 -25.26
N THR A 24 -7.90 27.00 -24.11
CA THR A 24 -6.97 27.48 -23.08
C THR A 24 -5.52 27.38 -23.55
N VAL A 25 -5.14 26.33 -24.31
CA VAL A 25 -3.82 26.21 -24.95
C VAL A 25 -3.57 27.41 -25.86
N GLN A 26 -4.55 27.86 -26.65
CA GLN A 26 -4.41 29.04 -27.50
C GLN A 26 -4.16 30.31 -26.69
N GLN A 27 -4.81 30.46 -25.53
CA GLN A 27 -4.55 31.57 -24.61
C GLN A 27 -3.12 31.53 -24.05
N ILE A 28 -2.64 30.35 -23.64
CA ILE A 28 -1.28 30.17 -23.13
C ILE A 28 -0.27 30.49 -24.23
N ASN A 29 -0.49 30.01 -25.46
CA ASN A 29 0.39 30.32 -26.60
C ASN A 29 0.42 31.82 -26.92
N ALA A 30 -0.70 32.53 -26.77
CA ALA A 30 -0.75 33.98 -26.97
C ALA A 30 0.02 34.76 -25.90
N LEU A 31 0.19 34.18 -24.69
CA LEU A 31 0.97 34.77 -23.60
C LEU A 31 2.49 34.53 -23.71
N GLU A 32 2.92 33.55 -24.50
CA GLU A 32 4.31 33.14 -24.62
C GLU A 32 5.26 34.31 -24.96
N PRO A 33 4.98 35.17 -25.95
CA PRO A 33 5.87 36.30 -26.27
C PRO A 33 6.04 37.29 -25.11
N LYS A 34 5.01 37.47 -24.28
CA LYS A 34 5.07 38.35 -23.10
C LYS A 34 6.11 37.83 -22.09
N TYR A 35 6.12 36.56 -21.80
CA TYR A 35 7.02 35.97 -20.80
C TYR A 35 8.43 35.70 -21.37
N GLU A 36 8.56 35.43 -22.67
CA GLU A 36 9.85 35.34 -23.35
C GLU A 36 10.66 36.62 -23.31
N ALA A 37 9.99 37.80 -23.31
CA ALA A 37 10.60 39.09 -23.22
C ALA A 37 11.14 39.48 -21.82
N LEU A 38 10.74 38.75 -20.77
CA LEU A 38 11.16 39.02 -19.39
C LEU A 38 12.59 38.52 -19.13
N THR A 39 13.30 39.20 -18.23
CA THR A 39 14.54 38.68 -17.64
C THR A 39 14.27 37.50 -16.70
N ASP A 40 15.30 36.77 -16.31
CA ASP A 40 15.15 35.62 -15.39
C ASP A 40 14.59 36.05 -14.03
N ASP A 41 15.03 37.23 -13.51
CA ASP A 41 14.54 37.76 -12.24
C ASP A 41 13.08 38.24 -12.34
N GLU A 42 12.68 38.85 -13.44
CA GLU A 42 11.29 39.26 -13.69
C GLU A 42 10.39 38.05 -13.87
N LEU A 43 10.86 36.99 -14.51
CA LEU A 43 10.12 35.75 -14.67
C LEU A 43 9.91 35.04 -13.31
N ARG A 44 10.96 34.97 -12.48
CA ARG A 44 10.90 34.46 -11.10
C ARG A 44 9.93 35.27 -10.24
N ALA A 45 9.93 36.60 -10.37
CA ALA A 45 9.03 37.50 -9.63
C ALA A 45 7.56 37.27 -9.93
N GLN A 46 7.19 36.64 -11.07
CA GLN A 46 5.80 36.26 -11.35
C GLN A 46 5.27 35.28 -10.32
N THR A 47 6.10 34.38 -9.79
CA THR A 47 5.70 33.40 -8.75
C THR A 47 5.17 34.14 -7.53
N GLU A 48 5.87 35.14 -7.04
CA GLU A 48 5.44 35.92 -5.88
C GLU A 48 4.16 36.73 -6.19
N SER A 49 4.07 37.32 -7.38
CA SER A 49 2.86 37.99 -7.85
C SER A 49 1.65 37.04 -7.87
N PHE A 50 1.79 35.80 -8.33
CA PHE A 50 0.70 34.82 -8.31
C PHE A 50 0.32 34.41 -6.88
N LYS A 51 1.27 34.20 -5.98
CA LYS A 51 0.98 33.96 -4.56
C LYS A 51 0.16 35.07 -3.93
N GLN A 52 0.49 36.32 -4.22
CA GLN A 52 -0.24 37.49 -3.72
C GLN A 52 -1.67 37.53 -4.29
N ARG A 53 -1.86 37.25 -5.57
CA ARG A 53 -3.19 37.19 -6.22
C ARG A 53 -4.06 36.11 -5.62
N ILE A 54 -3.51 34.92 -5.33
CA ILE A 54 -4.22 33.83 -4.64
C ILE A 54 -4.59 34.27 -3.22
N ALA A 55 -3.67 34.91 -2.48
CA ALA A 55 -3.95 35.44 -1.15
C ALA A 55 -5.05 36.54 -1.16
N ALA A 56 -5.16 37.29 -2.27
CA ALA A 56 -6.23 38.27 -2.50
C ALA A 56 -7.57 37.64 -2.91
N GLY A 57 -7.65 36.34 -3.12
CA GLY A 57 -8.90 35.60 -3.38
C GLY A 57 -9.08 35.08 -4.83
N GLU A 58 -8.10 35.26 -5.72
CA GLU A 58 -8.16 34.62 -7.04
C GLU A 58 -7.97 33.10 -6.90
N THR A 59 -8.66 32.35 -7.74
CA THR A 59 -8.51 30.89 -7.76
C THR A 59 -7.32 30.45 -8.59
N VAL A 60 -6.82 29.23 -8.34
CA VAL A 60 -5.76 28.64 -9.18
C VAL A 60 -6.17 28.50 -10.65
N ASP A 61 -7.47 28.33 -10.91
CA ASP A 61 -7.99 28.22 -12.29
C ASP A 61 -7.98 29.55 -13.01
N ASP A 62 -8.16 30.69 -12.31
CA ASP A 62 -8.11 32.03 -12.90
C ASP A 62 -6.70 32.36 -13.40
N ILE A 63 -5.67 31.96 -12.65
CA ILE A 63 -4.26 32.23 -12.99
C ILE A 63 -3.62 31.14 -13.85
N LEU A 64 -4.30 30.01 -14.08
CA LEU A 64 -3.74 28.85 -14.80
C LEU A 64 -3.11 29.22 -16.14
N PRO A 65 -3.71 30.00 -17.05
CA PRO A 65 -3.09 30.30 -18.33
C PRO A 65 -1.76 31.04 -18.19
N GLU A 66 -1.69 32.00 -17.27
CA GLU A 66 -0.47 32.78 -17.01
C GLU A 66 0.59 31.91 -16.31
N ALA A 67 0.21 31.14 -15.30
CA ALA A 67 1.14 30.27 -14.57
C ALA A 67 1.73 29.18 -15.48
N PHE A 68 0.92 28.58 -16.35
CA PHE A 68 1.41 27.60 -17.33
C PHE A 68 2.36 28.23 -18.36
N ALA A 69 2.11 29.46 -18.81
CA ALA A 69 3.01 30.18 -19.68
C ALA A 69 4.35 30.49 -19.01
N VAL A 70 4.33 30.89 -17.74
CA VAL A 70 5.55 31.12 -16.93
C VAL A 70 6.32 29.83 -16.73
N CYS A 71 5.66 28.74 -16.37
CA CYS A 71 6.27 27.42 -16.19
C CYS A 71 6.89 26.90 -17.49
N ARG A 72 6.20 27.08 -18.63
CA ARG A 72 6.71 26.72 -19.97
C ARG A 72 8.00 27.48 -20.30
N GLU A 73 8.03 28.79 -20.11
CA GLU A 73 9.21 29.60 -20.36
C GLU A 73 10.34 29.24 -19.39
N GLY A 74 10.03 28.99 -18.11
CA GLY A 74 11.00 28.47 -17.14
C GLY A 74 11.60 27.13 -17.57
N GLY A 75 10.79 26.21 -18.08
CA GLY A 75 11.25 24.92 -18.62
C GLY A 75 12.18 25.08 -19.80
N LYS A 76 11.87 26.01 -20.71
CA LYS A 76 12.71 26.33 -21.87
C LYS A 76 14.09 26.90 -21.40
N ARG A 77 14.13 27.74 -20.38
CA ARG A 77 15.38 28.32 -19.85
C ARG A 77 16.18 27.37 -18.98
N ALA A 78 15.53 26.76 -17.97
CA ALA A 78 16.22 25.94 -16.95
C ALA A 78 16.57 24.55 -17.44
N LEU A 79 15.65 23.90 -18.21
CA LEU A 79 15.79 22.51 -18.67
C LEU A 79 16.15 22.39 -20.14
N LYS A 80 16.11 23.50 -20.92
CA LYS A 80 16.20 23.52 -22.39
C LYS A 80 15.07 22.73 -23.06
N MET A 81 13.93 22.59 -22.37
CA MET A 81 12.77 21.86 -22.82
C MET A 81 11.52 22.74 -22.81
N ARG A 82 10.91 22.92 -23.97
CA ARG A 82 9.64 23.62 -24.10
C ARG A 82 8.49 22.60 -24.04
N HIS A 83 7.52 22.81 -23.17
CA HIS A 83 6.34 21.98 -23.11
C HIS A 83 5.55 22.01 -24.43
N PHE A 84 5.15 20.83 -24.91
CA PHE A 84 4.27 20.72 -26.06
C PHE A 84 2.82 21.07 -25.71
N ASP A 85 2.03 21.42 -26.73
CA ASP A 85 0.61 21.73 -26.53
C ASP A 85 -0.17 20.56 -25.91
N VAL A 86 0.16 19.31 -26.25
CA VAL A 86 -0.45 18.13 -25.65
C VAL A 86 -0.08 17.99 -24.16
N GLN A 87 1.10 18.43 -23.74
CA GLN A 87 1.51 18.46 -22.33
C GLN A 87 0.78 19.56 -21.57
N LEU A 88 0.48 20.71 -22.17
CA LEU A 88 -0.40 21.72 -21.57
C LEU A 88 -1.80 21.15 -21.31
N ILE A 89 -2.35 20.40 -22.27
CA ILE A 89 -3.62 19.71 -22.09
C ILE A 89 -3.54 18.74 -20.91
N GLY A 90 -2.48 17.91 -20.86
CA GLY A 90 -2.27 16.98 -19.77
C GLY A 90 -2.13 17.66 -18.41
N GLY A 91 -1.41 18.78 -18.33
CA GLY A 91 -1.32 19.58 -17.12
C GLY A 91 -2.66 20.11 -16.64
N MET A 92 -3.54 20.54 -17.55
CA MET A 92 -4.92 20.96 -17.23
C MET A 92 -5.77 19.81 -16.74
N VAL A 93 -5.63 18.61 -17.35
CA VAL A 93 -6.32 17.39 -16.90
C VAL A 93 -5.93 17.05 -15.46
N LEU A 94 -4.63 17.08 -15.15
CA LEU A 94 -4.12 16.84 -13.79
C LEU A 94 -4.62 17.91 -12.81
N ASN A 95 -4.59 19.20 -13.20
CA ASN A 95 -5.11 20.25 -12.33
C ASN A 95 -6.60 20.09 -12.03
N ALA A 96 -7.36 19.54 -12.96
CA ALA A 96 -8.78 19.25 -12.78
C ALA A 96 -9.08 18.02 -11.91
N GLY A 97 -8.06 17.38 -11.29
CA GLY A 97 -8.26 16.21 -10.44
C GLY A 97 -8.67 14.96 -11.24
N LYS A 98 -8.04 14.72 -12.37
CA LYS A 98 -8.37 13.62 -13.29
C LYS A 98 -7.14 12.78 -13.61
N VAL A 99 -7.35 11.63 -14.24
CA VAL A 99 -6.28 10.80 -14.78
C VAL A 99 -5.95 11.22 -16.21
N ALA A 100 -4.70 11.63 -16.43
CA ALA A 100 -4.17 11.93 -17.75
C ALA A 100 -3.56 10.66 -18.36
N GLU A 101 -4.24 10.05 -19.34
CA GLU A 101 -3.62 9.01 -20.14
C GLU A 101 -2.79 9.65 -21.25
N MET A 102 -1.47 9.59 -21.10
CA MET A 102 -0.51 10.06 -22.09
C MET A 102 0.50 8.94 -22.35
N ARG A 103 0.67 8.59 -23.62
CA ARG A 103 1.55 7.48 -24.00
C ARG A 103 2.95 7.63 -23.43
N THR A 104 3.57 6.49 -23.15
CA THR A 104 4.96 6.45 -22.67
C THR A 104 5.87 7.15 -23.70
N GLY A 105 6.83 7.94 -23.21
CA GLY A 105 7.74 8.72 -24.07
C GLY A 105 7.21 10.08 -24.54
N GLU A 106 6.01 10.50 -24.11
CA GLU A 106 5.44 11.82 -24.42
C GLU A 106 5.84 12.91 -23.38
N GLY A 107 6.69 12.56 -22.40
CA GLY A 107 7.22 13.50 -21.40
C GLY A 107 6.26 13.81 -20.25
N LYS A 108 5.64 12.77 -19.65
CA LYS A 108 4.75 12.90 -18.48
C LYS A 108 5.42 13.64 -17.31
N THR A 109 6.68 13.34 -17.02
CA THR A 109 7.44 13.99 -15.92
C THR A 109 7.52 15.51 -16.11
N LEU A 110 7.78 15.97 -17.34
CA LEU A 110 7.79 17.40 -17.66
C LEU A 110 6.37 17.99 -17.63
N MET A 111 5.37 17.27 -18.15
CA MET A 111 3.96 17.67 -18.09
C MET A 111 3.48 17.95 -16.67
N ALA A 112 3.86 17.10 -15.71
CA ALA A 112 3.47 17.21 -14.31
C ALA A 112 3.97 18.51 -13.67
N THR A 113 5.05 19.11 -14.18
CA THR A 113 5.57 20.37 -13.60
C THR A 113 4.58 21.54 -13.70
N LEU A 114 3.70 21.53 -14.70
CA LEU A 114 2.68 22.55 -14.91
C LEU A 114 1.68 22.65 -13.75
N PRO A 115 0.90 21.58 -13.44
CA PRO A 115 -0.03 21.62 -12.32
C PRO A 115 0.68 21.63 -10.95
N VAL A 116 1.89 21.07 -10.84
CA VAL A 116 2.69 21.14 -9.62
C VAL A 116 3.04 22.60 -9.33
N TYR A 117 3.61 23.34 -10.29
CA TYR A 117 3.92 24.75 -10.14
C TYR A 117 2.68 25.56 -9.73
N LEU A 118 1.57 25.38 -10.44
CA LEU A 118 0.33 26.10 -10.19
C LEU A 118 -0.22 25.86 -8.78
N ASN A 119 -0.28 24.60 -8.33
CA ASN A 119 -0.84 24.27 -7.02
C ASN A 119 0.13 24.56 -5.87
N ALA A 120 1.45 24.52 -6.09
CA ALA A 120 2.45 24.91 -5.11
C ALA A 120 2.33 26.40 -4.70
N LEU A 121 1.81 27.26 -5.59
CA LEU A 121 1.56 28.67 -5.29
C LEU A 121 0.57 28.89 -4.13
N THR A 122 -0.25 27.89 -3.80
CA THR A 122 -1.15 27.94 -2.65
C THR A 122 -0.46 27.87 -1.29
N GLY A 123 0.83 27.48 -1.26
CA GLY A 123 1.60 27.28 -0.04
C GLY A 123 1.23 26.04 0.78
N LYS A 124 0.27 25.24 0.32
CA LYS A 124 -0.20 24.05 1.04
C LYS A 124 0.65 22.80 0.80
N GLY A 125 1.60 22.84 -0.13
CA GLY A 125 2.44 21.73 -0.55
C GLY A 125 1.77 20.83 -1.60
N VAL A 126 2.60 20.30 -2.50
CA VAL A 126 2.20 19.37 -3.55
C VAL A 126 3.05 18.12 -3.42
N HIS A 127 2.39 16.95 -3.39
CA HIS A 127 3.06 15.65 -3.35
C HIS A 127 3.09 15.05 -4.75
N VAL A 128 4.27 14.68 -5.22
CA VAL A 128 4.47 13.90 -6.45
C VAL A 128 4.86 12.49 -6.05
N VAL A 129 3.99 11.54 -6.38
CA VAL A 129 4.10 10.15 -5.93
C VAL A 129 4.68 9.31 -7.06
N THR A 130 5.73 8.55 -6.77
CA THR A 130 6.39 7.64 -7.71
C THR A 130 6.35 6.19 -7.20
N VAL A 131 6.63 5.23 -8.08
CA VAL A 131 6.61 3.80 -7.72
C VAL A 131 7.86 3.32 -6.97
N ASN A 132 8.98 4.05 -7.05
CA ASN A 132 10.21 3.66 -6.35
C ASN A 132 11.12 4.85 -6.05
N ASP A 133 12.09 4.65 -5.16
CA ASP A 133 13.02 5.66 -4.66
C ASP A 133 13.94 6.24 -5.75
N TYR A 134 14.34 5.39 -6.68
CA TYR A 134 15.20 5.83 -7.79
C TYR A 134 14.48 6.88 -8.64
N LEU A 135 13.21 6.65 -8.99
CA LEU A 135 12.41 7.61 -9.75
C LEU A 135 12.11 8.86 -8.93
N ALA A 136 11.78 8.71 -7.64
CA ALA A 136 11.55 9.85 -6.76
C ALA A 136 12.75 10.79 -6.74
N ARG A 137 13.96 10.26 -6.56
CA ARG A 137 15.20 11.03 -6.54
C ARG A 137 15.53 11.62 -7.91
N ARG A 138 15.52 10.80 -8.97
CA ARG A 138 15.83 11.23 -10.34
C ARG A 138 14.95 12.38 -10.80
N ASP A 139 13.64 12.21 -10.64
CA ASP A 139 12.67 13.17 -11.14
C ASP A 139 12.66 14.45 -10.31
N ALA A 140 12.83 14.33 -8.99
CA ALA A 140 12.99 15.48 -8.11
C ALA A 140 14.24 16.29 -8.47
N GLU A 141 15.41 15.66 -8.56
CA GLU A 141 16.68 16.34 -8.89
C GLU A 141 16.63 17.00 -10.28
N TRP A 142 16.00 16.33 -11.24
CA TRP A 142 15.87 16.88 -12.60
C TRP A 142 14.90 18.06 -12.64
N MET A 143 13.70 17.92 -12.10
CA MET A 143 12.66 18.95 -12.14
C MET A 143 12.93 20.10 -11.14
N ALA A 144 13.73 19.86 -10.09
CA ALA A 144 14.16 20.91 -9.16
C ALA A 144 14.88 22.08 -9.87
N ARG A 145 15.55 21.82 -10.98
CA ARG A 145 16.16 22.89 -11.80
C ARG A 145 15.11 23.90 -12.24
N LEU A 146 13.93 23.45 -12.65
CA LEU A 146 12.83 24.31 -13.05
C LEU A 146 12.17 24.98 -11.84
N TYR A 147 11.82 24.21 -10.80
CA TYR A 147 11.14 24.75 -9.63
C TYR A 147 11.99 25.79 -8.89
N ASN A 148 13.27 25.49 -8.67
CA ASN A 148 14.21 26.42 -8.02
C ASN A 148 14.41 27.67 -8.88
N PHE A 149 14.48 27.53 -10.22
CA PHE A 149 14.57 28.67 -11.15
C PHE A 149 13.37 29.61 -11.00
N LEU A 150 12.18 29.06 -10.78
CA LEU A 150 10.93 29.81 -10.56
C LEU A 150 10.70 30.20 -9.09
N GLY A 151 11.63 29.89 -8.18
CA GLY A 151 11.55 30.28 -6.77
C GLY A 151 10.74 29.37 -5.86
N LEU A 152 10.53 28.10 -6.24
CA LEU A 152 9.91 27.07 -5.41
C LEU A 152 10.95 26.11 -4.84
N SER A 153 10.71 25.63 -3.62
CA SER A 153 11.55 24.63 -2.94
C SER A 153 11.09 23.21 -3.26
N VAL A 154 12.04 22.27 -3.30
CA VAL A 154 11.80 20.85 -3.57
C VAL A 154 12.37 19.99 -2.46
N GLY A 155 11.58 19.08 -1.93
CA GLY A 155 11.98 18.05 -0.98
C GLY A 155 11.87 16.65 -1.59
N ILE A 156 12.68 15.73 -1.08
CA ILE A 156 12.65 14.31 -1.47
C ILE A 156 12.40 13.48 -0.21
N ASN A 157 11.35 12.69 -0.22
CA ASN A 157 11.00 11.78 0.87
C ASN A 157 11.36 10.35 0.47
N LEU A 158 12.32 9.77 1.18
CA LEU A 158 12.82 8.41 0.96
C LEU A 158 12.71 7.57 2.23
N PRO A 159 12.71 6.23 2.12
CA PRO A 159 12.78 5.33 3.26
C PRO A 159 13.99 5.63 4.15
N GLN A 160 13.83 5.38 5.44
CA GLN A 160 14.91 5.46 6.44
C GLN A 160 15.55 6.87 6.59
N MET A 161 14.88 7.91 6.13
CA MET A 161 15.33 9.29 6.41
C MET A 161 15.08 9.67 7.88
N PRO A 162 16.00 10.39 8.54
CA PRO A 162 15.76 10.97 9.86
C PRO A 162 14.54 11.90 9.85
N ARG A 163 13.84 11.96 10.99
CA ARG A 163 12.62 12.76 11.18
C ARG A 163 12.79 14.21 10.72
N GLU A 164 13.84 14.87 11.14
CA GLU A 164 14.14 16.28 10.79
C GLU A 164 14.26 16.49 9.28
N GLN A 165 14.90 15.54 8.58
CA GLN A 165 15.03 15.62 7.13
C GLN A 165 13.68 15.37 6.43
N LYS A 166 12.85 14.49 6.96
CA LYS A 166 11.48 14.28 6.47
C LYS A 166 10.62 15.53 6.69
N GLN A 167 10.69 16.14 7.86
CA GLN A 167 10.01 17.40 8.15
C GLN A 167 10.42 18.51 7.18
N ALA A 168 11.73 18.65 6.90
CA ALA A 168 12.23 19.60 5.92
C ALA A 168 11.73 19.29 4.50
N ALA A 169 11.66 18.00 4.11
CA ALA A 169 11.15 17.59 2.82
C ALA A 169 9.64 17.90 2.65
N TYR A 170 8.83 17.65 3.67
CA TYR A 170 7.40 17.98 3.64
C TYR A 170 7.13 19.50 3.78
N ALA A 171 8.04 20.25 4.39
CA ALA A 171 7.94 21.70 4.46
C ALA A 171 8.20 22.41 3.12
N ALA A 172 8.83 21.73 2.17
CA ALA A 172 9.06 22.25 0.82
C ALA A 172 7.73 22.49 0.06
N ASP A 173 7.77 23.35 -0.96
CA ASP A 173 6.61 23.62 -1.82
C ASP A 173 6.18 22.39 -2.62
N VAL A 174 7.15 21.57 -3.01
CA VAL A 174 6.96 20.32 -3.78
C VAL A 174 7.72 19.20 -3.09
N THR A 175 7.06 18.07 -2.83
CA THR A 175 7.70 16.89 -2.23
C THR A 175 7.55 15.69 -3.17
N TYR A 176 8.67 15.09 -3.55
CA TYR A 176 8.71 13.83 -4.28
C TYR A 176 8.93 12.67 -3.32
N GLY A 177 8.24 11.56 -3.51
CA GLY A 177 8.40 10.38 -2.67
C GLY A 177 7.71 9.17 -3.26
N THR A 178 7.92 8.01 -2.63
CA THR A 178 7.22 6.77 -3.02
C THR A 178 5.84 6.68 -2.37
N ASN A 179 4.95 5.96 -3.03
CA ASN A 179 3.62 5.67 -2.52
C ASN A 179 3.65 5.07 -1.10
N ASN A 180 4.57 4.13 -0.87
CA ASN A 180 4.74 3.45 0.42
C ASN A 180 5.13 4.44 1.52
N GLU A 181 6.14 5.29 1.28
CA GLU A 181 6.63 6.24 2.30
C GLU A 181 5.60 7.29 2.68
N TYR A 182 4.83 7.81 1.73
CA TYR A 182 3.72 8.71 2.05
C TYR A 182 2.69 8.06 2.97
N GLY A 183 2.35 6.81 2.70
CA GLY A 183 1.39 6.06 3.53
C GLY A 183 1.96 5.69 4.90
N PHE A 184 3.22 5.26 4.97
CA PHE A 184 3.88 4.96 6.24
C PHE A 184 4.09 6.22 7.09
N ASP A 185 4.46 7.35 6.49
CA ASP A 185 4.58 8.61 7.23
C ASP A 185 3.22 9.06 7.80
N TYR A 186 2.13 8.87 7.05
CA TYR A 186 0.79 9.11 7.58
C TYR A 186 0.47 8.22 8.79
N LEU A 187 0.79 6.93 8.72
CA LEU A 187 0.57 6.02 9.86
C LEU A 187 1.45 6.41 11.05
N ARG A 188 2.74 6.71 10.83
CA ARG A 188 3.67 7.15 11.88
C ARG A 188 3.21 8.44 12.54
N ASP A 189 2.75 9.44 11.78
CA ASP A 189 2.24 10.71 12.30
C ASP A 189 1.02 10.55 13.21
N ASN A 190 0.23 9.48 13.01
CA ASN A 190 -0.90 9.15 13.86
C ASN A 190 -0.52 8.24 15.05
N MET A 191 0.75 7.93 15.22
CA MET A 191 1.28 7.14 16.33
C MET A 191 2.20 7.95 17.27
N VAL A 192 2.55 9.21 16.91
CA VAL A 192 3.42 10.08 17.71
C VAL A 192 2.75 10.51 19.02
N TYR A 193 3.55 10.79 20.02
CA TYR A 193 3.09 11.29 21.35
C TYR A 193 3.22 12.80 21.50
N GLU A 194 3.99 13.46 20.61
CA GLU A 194 4.09 14.91 20.54
C GLU A 194 3.73 15.43 19.14
N THR A 195 3.08 16.60 19.06
CA THR A 195 2.73 17.23 17.78
C THR A 195 3.95 17.65 16.98
N ALA A 196 5.07 17.98 17.65
CA ALA A 196 6.34 18.36 17.05
C ALA A 196 6.99 17.22 16.26
N ASP A 197 6.63 15.97 16.56
CA ASP A 197 7.18 14.77 15.92
C ASP A 197 6.54 14.43 14.59
N ARG A 198 5.43 15.05 14.25
CA ARG A 198 4.77 14.86 12.95
C ARG A 198 5.65 15.37 11.83
N VAL A 199 5.66 14.65 10.73
CA VAL A 199 6.43 15.02 9.54
C VAL A 199 5.57 15.63 8.43
N GLN A 200 4.33 15.15 8.25
CA GLN A 200 3.40 15.65 7.23
C GLN A 200 2.66 16.89 7.72
N ARG A 201 2.45 17.86 6.83
CA ARG A 201 1.69 19.09 7.16
C ARG A 201 0.29 19.17 6.56
N GLY A 202 -0.13 18.14 5.82
CA GLY A 202 -1.46 18.04 5.24
C GLY A 202 -1.46 17.38 3.87
N LEU A 203 -2.65 16.96 3.43
CA LEU A 203 -2.89 16.23 2.19
C LEU A 203 -3.68 17.10 1.21
N ALA A 204 -3.05 18.19 0.70
CA ALA A 204 -3.71 19.16 -0.15
C ALA A 204 -3.88 18.67 -1.60
N TYR A 205 -2.78 18.31 -2.26
CA TYR A 205 -2.78 17.85 -3.64
C TYR A 205 -1.71 16.77 -3.87
N ALA A 206 -2.11 15.68 -4.52
CA ALA A 206 -1.20 14.65 -4.99
C ALA A 206 -1.34 14.41 -6.49
N ILE A 207 -0.18 14.24 -7.15
CA ILE A 207 -0.07 13.71 -8.50
C ILE A 207 0.59 12.35 -8.40
N VAL A 208 -0.10 11.30 -8.86
CA VAL A 208 0.41 9.92 -8.85
C VAL A 208 0.95 9.59 -10.24
N ASP A 209 2.27 9.40 -10.34
CA ASP A 209 2.88 8.89 -11.56
C ASP A 209 2.71 7.37 -11.65
N GLU A 210 2.52 6.86 -12.87
CA GLU A 210 2.17 5.46 -13.11
C GLU A 210 0.99 5.03 -12.22
N VAL A 211 -0.08 5.84 -12.24
CA VAL A 211 -1.25 5.73 -11.37
C VAL A 211 -1.92 4.36 -11.41
N ASP A 212 -1.85 3.68 -12.54
CA ASP A 212 -2.37 2.33 -12.74
C ASP A 212 -1.56 1.26 -11.98
N SER A 213 -0.26 1.44 -11.79
CA SER A 213 0.53 0.59 -10.91
C SER A 213 0.12 0.76 -9.46
N ILE A 214 0.15 1.99 -9.00
CA ILE A 214 -0.04 2.31 -7.58
C ILE A 214 -1.47 2.06 -7.14
N LEU A 215 -2.46 2.55 -7.90
CA LEU A 215 -3.86 2.50 -7.48
C LEU A 215 -4.62 1.25 -7.93
N ILE A 216 -4.06 0.42 -8.82
CA ILE A 216 -4.68 -0.82 -9.29
C ILE A 216 -3.84 -2.04 -8.90
N ASP A 217 -2.58 -2.14 -9.35
CA ASP A 217 -1.78 -3.35 -9.15
C ASP A 217 -1.34 -3.55 -7.69
N GLU A 218 -0.78 -2.50 -7.08
CA GLU A 218 -0.31 -2.52 -5.70
C GLU A 218 -1.45 -2.37 -4.69
N ALA A 219 -2.62 -1.87 -5.11
CA ALA A 219 -3.78 -1.66 -4.26
C ALA A 219 -4.55 -2.96 -3.90
N ARG A 220 -3.85 -4.09 -3.83
CA ARG A 220 -4.40 -5.41 -3.43
C ARG A 220 -4.21 -5.72 -1.96
N THR A 221 -3.23 -5.12 -1.32
CA THR A 221 -2.89 -5.34 0.09
C THR A 221 -2.67 -4.00 0.78
N PRO A 222 -3.00 -3.87 2.08
CA PRO A 222 -2.75 -2.66 2.83
C PRO A 222 -1.26 -2.46 3.15
N LEU A 223 -0.90 -1.23 3.48
CA LEU A 223 0.32 -0.90 4.19
C LEU A 223 0.12 -1.27 5.66
N ILE A 224 1.05 -1.98 6.25
CA ILE A 224 0.96 -2.46 7.63
C ILE A 224 2.25 -2.12 8.39
N ILE A 225 2.11 -1.50 9.55
CA ILE A 225 3.17 -1.39 10.54
C ILE A 225 2.85 -2.40 11.63
N SER A 226 3.77 -3.33 11.88
CA SER A 226 3.65 -4.35 12.93
C SER A 226 4.78 -4.18 13.95
N GLY A 227 4.51 -4.55 15.18
CA GLY A 227 5.49 -4.58 16.25
C GLY A 227 5.29 -5.82 17.11
N GLN A 228 6.18 -6.05 18.06
CA GLN A 228 6.09 -7.18 18.97
C GLN A 228 4.82 -7.08 19.83
N ALA A 229 4.04 -8.14 19.85
CA ALA A 229 2.89 -8.29 20.71
C ALA A 229 3.31 -8.63 22.16
N ASP A 230 2.39 -8.49 23.09
CA ASP A 230 2.54 -9.04 24.42
C ASP A 230 2.77 -10.55 24.36
N ASP A 231 3.50 -11.08 25.37
CA ASP A 231 3.90 -12.49 25.39
C ASP A 231 2.68 -13.41 25.65
N HIS A 232 2.17 -14.05 24.60
CA HIS A 232 1.10 -15.06 24.67
C HIS A 232 1.63 -16.51 24.64
N THR A 233 2.90 -16.74 24.91
CA THR A 233 3.55 -18.05 24.88
C THR A 233 2.78 -19.09 25.72
N ASP A 234 2.29 -18.71 26.89
CA ASP A 234 1.49 -19.54 27.79
C ASP A 234 0.18 -20.02 27.15
N VAL A 235 -0.48 -19.19 26.34
CA VAL A 235 -1.73 -19.51 25.66
C VAL A 235 -1.49 -20.55 24.58
N TYR A 236 -0.45 -20.40 23.77
CA TYR A 236 -0.08 -21.40 22.75
C TYR A 236 0.25 -22.75 23.37
N LEU A 237 0.99 -22.81 24.46
CA LEU A 237 1.33 -24.05 25.16
C LEU A 237 0.10 -24.75 25.74
N LYS A 238 -0.81 -24.02 26.39
CA LYS A 238 -2.05 -24.57 26.93
C LYS A 238 -2.97 -25.10 25.85
N ILE A 239 -3.13 -24.36 24.74
CA ILE A 239 -3.97 -24.78 23.61
C ILE A 239 -3.35 -25.99 22.93
N ASN A 240 -2.02 -26.01 22.73
CA ASN A 240 -1.32 -27.16 22.18
C ASN A 240 -1.58 -28.44 22.99
N ALA A 241 -1.71 -28.34 24.31
CA ALA A 241 -2.07 -29.45 25.18
C ALA A 241 -3.54 -29.89 25.07
N VAL A 242 -4.44 -29.03 24.61
CA VAL A 242 -5.87 -29.32 24.40
C VAL A 242 -6.10 -30.13 23.11
N VAL A 243 -5.33 -29.84 22.04
CA VAL A 243 -5.53 -30.45 20.71
C VAL A 243 -5.61 -31.99 20.70
N PRO A 244 -4.76 -32.74 21.43
CA PRO A 244 -4.86 -34.20 21.45
C PRO A 244 -6.16 -34.75 22.03
N GLY A 245 -6.94 -33.93 22.73
CA GLY A 245 -8.28 -34.28 23.26
C GLY A 245 -9.39 -34.19 22.23
N LEU A 246 -9.13 -33.63 21.04
CA LEU A 246 -10.10 -33.50 19.94
C LEU A 246 -9.84 -34.57 18.87
N LYS A 247 -10.91 -35.16 18.32
CA LYS A 247 -10.83 -36.24 17.33
C LYS A 247 -11.20 -35.79 15.94
N LYS A 248 -10.41 -36.18 14.94
CA LYS A 248 -10.73 -35.95 13.52
C LYS A 248 -11.92 -36.81 13.09
N GLN A 249 -12.90 -36.22 12.41
CA GLN A 249 -13.95 -36.94 11.72
C GLN A 249 -13.36 -37.72 10.54
N ILE A 250 -13.76 -38.98 10.36
CA ILE A 250 -13.30 -39.83 9.25
C ILE A 250 -14.49 -40.14 8.33
N GLY A 251 -14.27 -39.95 7.02
CA GLY A 251 -15.27 -40.16 5.98
C GLY A 251 -16.04 -38.90 5.61
N GLU A 252 -16.56 -38.86 4.40
CA GLU A 252 -17.39 -37.81 3.84
C GLU A 252 -18.63 -38.45 3.19
N LEU A 253 -19.76 -37.73 3.22
CA LEU A 253 -20.93 -38.11 2.43
C LEU A 253 -20.75 -37.56 1.01
N ASP A 254 -21.11 -38.37 -0.01
CA ASP A 254 -21.19 -37.91 -1.38
C ASP A 254 -22.27 -36.79 -1.46
N PRO A 255 -21.91 -35.54 -1.84
CA PRO A 255 -22.83 -34.43 -1.87
C PRO A 255 -24.03 -34.62 -2.80
N ARG A 256 -23.98 -35.61 -3.73
CA ARG A 256 -25.02 -35.91 -4.70
C ARG A 256 -25.92 -37.07 -4.30
N THR A 257 -25.37 -38.07 -3.65
CA THR A 257 -26.12 -39.30 -3.31
C THR A 257 -26.50 -39.37 -1.84
N GLY A 258 -25.82 -38.64 -0.98
CA GLY A 258 -25.99 -38.74 0.48
C GLY A 258 -25.47 -40.06 1.07
N GLU A 259 -24.79 -40.90 0.27
CA GLU A 259 -24.23 -42.17 0.71
C GLU A 259 -22.79 -41.98 1.16
N GLY A 260 -22.40 -42.60 2.26
CA GLY A 260 -21.07 -42.58 2.83
C GLY A 260 -21.10 -43.11 4.27
N VAL A 261 -19.95 -43.51 4.80
CA VAL A 261 -19.81 -43.88 6.21
C VAL A 261 -19.05 -42.74 6.90
N ILE A 262 -19.68 -42.12 7.90
CA ILE A 262 -19.02 -41.09 8.72
C ILE A 262 -18.75 -41.70 10.10
N GLU A 263 -17.48 -41.69 10.53
CA GLU A 263 -17.16 -41.82 11.94
C GLU A 263 -17.19 -40.40 12.56
N PRO A 264 -18.12 -40.13 13.49
CA PRO A 264 -18.27 -38.80 14.06
C PRO A 264 -16.98 -38.36 14.79
N GLY A 265 -16.66 -37.09 14.64
CA GLY A 265 -15.50 -36.48 15.25
C GLY A 265 -15.71 -34.99 15.53
N ASP A 266 -14.76 -34.38 16.23
CA ASP A 266 -14.84 -32.99 16.67
C ASP A 266 -14.52 -31.98 15.55
N PHE A 267 -13.80 -32.40 14.50
CA PHE A 267 -13.44 -31.52 13.38
C PHE A 267 -13.23 -32.28 12.07
N THR A 268 -13.40 -31.55 10.96
CA THR A 268 -13.11 -32.00 9.60
C THR A 268 -11.88 -31.26 9.06
N VAL A 269 -11.13 -31.90 8.14
CA VAL A 269 -9.92 -31.34 7.52
C VAL A 269 -10.16 -31.23 6.02
N ASP A 270 -10.11 -30.02 5.47
CA ASP A 270 -10.03 -29.78 4.03
C ASP A 270 -8.54 -29.63 3.61
N GLU A 271 -7.98 -30.70 3.07
CA GLU A 271 -6.58 -30.77 2.65
C GLU A 271 -6.29 -29.83 1.46
N LYS A 272 -7.30 -29.48 0.63
CA LYS A 272 -7.13 -28.62 -0.54
C LYS A 272 -7.03 -27.14 -0.19
N SER A 273 -7.81 -26.70 0.79
CA SER A 273 -7.82 -25.31 1.26
C SER A 273 -6.92 -25.08 2.49
N HIS A 274 -6.31 -26.15 3.03
CA HIS A 274 -5.54 -26.13 4.29
C HIS A 274 -6.36 -25.58 5.47
N GLN A 275 -7.68 -25.89 5.50
CA GLN A 275 -8.60 -25.40 6.51
C GLN A 275 -9.12 -26.56 7.40
N ILE A 276 -9.47 -26.19 8.63
CA ILE A 276 -10.13 -27.10 9.58
C ILE A 276 -11.43 -26.46 10.01
N HIS A 277 -12.48 -27.29 10.11
CA HIS A 277 -13.79 -26.86 10.56
C HIS A 277 -14.22 -27.72 11.74
N LEU A 278 -14.56 -27.09 12.87
CA LEU A 278 -15.13 -27.77 14.03
C LEU A 278 -16.59 -28.20 13.71
N THR A 279 -16.97 -29.37 14.18
CA THR A 279 -18.36 -29.84 14.16
C THR A 279 -19.13 -29.25 15.35
N GLU A 280 -20.47 -29.40 15.41
CA GLU A 280 -21.25 -28.95 16.58
C GLU A 280 -20.78 -29.64 17.86
N GLU A 281 -20.59 -30.96 17.84
CA GLU A 281 -20.03 -31.72 18.96
C GLU A 281 -18.60 -31.28 19.30
N GLY A 282 -17.81 -30.91 18.26
CA GLY A 282 -16.44 -30.39 18.40
C GLY A 282 -16.37 -29.03 19.09
N HIS A 283 -17.34 -28.19 18.88
CA HIS A 283 -17.43 -26.91 19.62
C HIS A 283 -17.67 -27.14 21.11
N GLU A 284 -18.63 -27.97 21.47
CA GLU A 284 -18.92 -28.29 22.87
C GLU A 284 -17.73 -28.95 23.57
N ASN A 285 -17.05 -29.88 22.90
CA ASN A 285 -15.86 -30.53 23.43
C ASN A 285 -14.68 -29.59 23.57
N ALA A 286 -14.44 -28.69 22.60
CA ALA A 286 -13.38 -27.69 22.67
C ALA A 286 -13.63 -26.71 23.82
N GLU A 287 -14.84 -26.18 23.96
CA GLU A 287 -15.22 -25.29 25.06
C GLU A 287 -15.01 -25.96 26.42
N ARG A 288 -15.42 -27.21 26.57
CA ARG A 288 -15.18 -27.96 27.80
C ARG A 288 -13.70 -28.15 28.14
N LEU A 289 -12.88 -28.48 27.14
CA LEU A 289 -11.44 -28.70 27.32
C LEU A 289 -10.72 -27.40 27.62
N LEU A 290 -11.10 -26.29 26.98
CA LEU A 290 -10.55 -24.98 27.23
C LEU A 290 -10.94 -24.43 28.62
N ALA A 291 -12.15 -24.72 29.09
CA ALA A 291 -12.56 -24.41 30.46
C ALA A 291 -11.75 -25.21 31.50
N GLN A 292 -11.49 -26.50 31.24
CA GLN A 292 -10.61 -27.32 32.08
C GLN A 292 -9.16 -26.81 32.11
N ALA A 293 -8.68 -26.24 30.98
CA ALA A 293 -7.36 -25.60 30.89
C ALA A 293 -7.32 -24.18 31.52
N GLY A 294 -8.46 -23.67 32.00
CA GLY A 294 -8.57 -22.34 32.60
C GLY A 294 -8.42 -21.20 31.64
N LEU A 295 -8.72 -21.42 30.34
CA LEU A 295 -8.62 -20.42 29.28
C LEU A 295 -9.96 -19.69 29.05
N ILE A 296 -11.10 -20.33 29.31
CA ILE A 296 -12.43 -19.74 29.25
C ILE A 296 -13.20 -20.01 30.54
N ALA A 297 -14.22 -19.21 30.84
CA ALA A 297 -15.11 -19.45 31.97
C ALA A 297 -16.02 -20.67 31.67
N GLU A 298 -16.42 -21.39 32.70
CA GLU A 298 -17.34 -22.55 32.57
C GLU A 298 -18.69 -22.07 32.00
N GLY A 299 -19.12 -22.65 30.89
CA GLY A 299 -20.35 -22.29 30.18
C GLY A 299 -20.24 -21.08 29.21
N ALA A 300 -19.06 -20.49 29.04
CA ALA A 300 -18.83 -19.45 28.04
C ALA A 300 -18.61 -20.06 26.63
N SER A 301 -19.10 -19.40 25.60
CA SER A 301 -18.93 -19.85 24.22
C SER A 301 -17.63 -19.31 23.59
N LEU A 302 -17.03 -20.13 22.71
CA LEU A 302 -15.91 -19.70 21.85
C LEU A 302 -16.31 -18.58 20.87
N TYR A 303 -17.61 -18.42 20.60
CA TYR A 303 -18.13 -17.37 19.72
C TYR A 303 -18.40 -16.05 20.44
N ASP A 304 -18.25 -16.00 21.76
CA ASP A 304 -18.35 -14.74 22.49
C ASP A 304 -17.22 -13.79 22.05
N ALA A 305 -17.51 -12.51 21.94
CA ALA A 305 -16.54 -11.49 21.49
C ALA A 305 -15.22 -11.51 22.30
N ALA A 306 -15.30 -11.84 23.60
CA ALA A 306 -14.12 -11.98 24.47
C ALA A 306 -13.25 -13.20 24.14
N ASN A 307 -13.79 -14.23 23.50
CA ASN A 307 -13.14 -15.52 23.25
C ASN A 307 -12.70 -15.72 21.79
N ILE A 308 -12.96 -14.78 20.89
CA ILE A 308 -12.62 -14.86 19.45
C ILE A 308 -11.12 -15.19 19.25
N THR A 309 -10.25 -14.57 20.04
CA THR A 309 -8.80 -14.81 19.98
C THR A 309 -8.46 -16.27 20.32
N LEU A 310 -9.12 -16.88 21.30
CA LEU A 310 -8.90 -18.28 21.67
C LEU A 310 -9.37 -19.23 20.57
N MET A 311 -10.48 -18.93 19.91
CA MET A 311 -10.95 -19.69 18.75
C MET A 311 -9.90 -19.68 17.63
N HIS A 312 -9.29 -18.54 17.39
CA HIS A 312 -8.21 -18.41 16.41
C HIS A 312 -6.99 -19.27 16.78
N HIS A 313 -6.51 -19.16 18.02
CA HIS A 313 -5.38 -19.96 18.48
C HIS A 313 -5.67 -21.47 18.43
N LEU A 314 -6.89 -21.87 18.78
CA LEU A 314 -7.33 -23.27 18.65
C LEU A 314 -7.29 -23.76 17.20
N ASN A 315 -7.78 -22.95 16.26
CA ASN A 315 -7.75 -23.27 14.84
C ASN A 315 -6.30 -23.36 14.33
N ALA A 316 -5.44 -22.41 14.71
CA ALA A 316 -4.02 -22.44 14.36
C ALA A 316 -3.34 -23.71 14.90
N ALA A 317 -3.62 -24.12 16.14
CA ALA A 317 -3.08 -25.32 16.75
C ALA A 317 -3.59 -26.60 16.06
N LEU A 318 -4.87 -26.68 15.73
CA LEU A 318 -5.45 -27.80 14.97
C LEU A 318 -4.79 -27.92 13.58
N ARG A 319 -4.64 -26.80 12.85
CA ARG A 319 -3.95 -26.76 11.56
C ARG A 319 -2.49 -27.20 11.68
N ALA A 320 -1.77 -26.73 12.70
CA ALA A 320 -0.40 -27.15 12.97
C ALA A 320 -0.25 -28.66 13.15
N HIS A 321 -1.21 -29.30 13.84
CA HIS A 321 -1.17 -30.73 14.11
C HIS A 321 -1.64 -31.60 12.95
N HIS A 322 -2.66 -31.17 12.19
CA HIS A 322 -3.39 -32.05 11.25
C HIS A 322 -3.20 -31.69 9.77
N VAL A 323 -2.68 -30.50 9.47
CA VAL A 323 -2.44 -30.03 8.08
C VAL A 323 -0.96 -29.86 7.78
N TYR A 324 -0.20 -29.37 8.74
CA TYR A 324 1.23 -29.09 8.52
C TYR A 324 2.09 -30.17 9.17
N HIS A 325 2.81 -30.91 8.34
CA HIS A 325 3.66 -32.03 8.78
C HIS A 325 5.14 -31.71 8.65
N LYS A 326 5.92 -32.19 9.64
CA LYS A 326 7.38 -32.09 9.63
C LYS A 326 7.95 -32.82 8.42
N ASP A 327 9.01 -32.29 7.84
CA ASP A 327 9.70 -32.80 6.66
C ASP A 327 8.87 -32.76 5.35
N GLN A 328 7.70 -32.09 5.38
CA GLN A 328 6.87 -31.77 4.22
C GLN A 328 6.66 -30.26 4.10
N GLY A 329 5.86 -29.65 4.96
CA GLY A 329 5.61 -28.22 4.97
C GLY A 329 6.67 -27.39 5.71
N TYR A 330 7.45 -28.01 6.59
CA TYR A 330 8.52 -27.37 7.36
C TYR A 330 9.57 -28.36 7.84
N VAL A 331 10.73 -27.83 8.21
CA VAL A 331 11.79 -28.57 8.92
C VAL A 331 12.15 -27.84 10.21
N VAL A 332 12.71 -28.59 11.18
CA VAL A 332 13.24 -28.00 12.42
C VAL A 332 14.76 -28.08 12.36
N GLN A 333 15.44 -26.93 12.31
CA GLN A 333 16.90 -26.84 12.30
C GLN A 333 17.36 -25.79 13.32
N ASN A 334 18.39 -26.13 14.09
CA ASN A 334 18.98 -25.24 15.11
C ASN A 334 17.98 -24.71 16.16
N GLY A 335 16.89 -25.44 16.42
CA GLY A 335 15.83 -24.99 17.34
C GLY A 335 14.80 -24.04 16.75
N GLU A 336 14.82 -23.83 15.43
CA GLU A 336 13.89 -22.99 14.69
C GLU A 336 13.06 -23.80 13.69
N VAL A 337 11.82 -23.37 13.47
CA VAL A 337 10.94 -23.89 12.42
C VAL A 337 11.21 -23.12 11.12
N ILE A 338 11.60 -23.84 10.06
CA ILE A 338 11.86 -23.26 8.74
C ILE A 338 10.87 -23.81 7.73
N ILE A 339 10.14 -22.93 7.05
CA ILE A 339 9.15 -23.28 6.04
C ILE A 339 9.82 -23.93 4.82
N VAL A 340 9.19 -24.97 4.27
CA VAL A 340 9.54 -25.59 2.98
C VAL A 340 8.52 -25.13 1.95
N ASP A 341 8.99 -24.56 0.85
CA ASP A 341 8.13 -24.17 -0.27
C ASP A 341 7.57 -25.40 -0.98
N GLU A 342 6.26 -25.52 -1.05
CA GLU A 342 5.57 -26.69 -1.60
C GLU A 342 5.87 -26.95 -3.09
N PHE A 343 6.16 -25.89 -3.86
CA PHE A 343 6.40 -26.00 -5.29
C PHE A 343 7.87 -26.26 -5.64
N THR A 344 8.79 -25.69 -4.86
CA THR A 344 10.22 -25.76 -5.17
C THR A 344 10.99 -26.68 -4.23
N GLY A 345 10.40 -27.08 -3.09
CA GLY A 345 11.08 -27.84 -2.03
C GLY A 345 12.23 -27.09 -1.34
N ARG A 346 12.35 -25.77 -1.56
CA ARG A 346 13.42 -24.95 -0.99
C ARG A 346 13.07 -24.49 0.43
N LEU A 347 14.11 -24.40 1.26
CA LEU A 347 13.99 -23.83 2.61
C LEU A 347 13.83 -22.31 2.52
N MET A 348 12.78 -21.79 3.15
CA MET A 348 12.47 -20.37 3.21
C MET A 348 12.90 -19.79 4.56
N THR A 349 14.22 -19.63 4.76
CA THR A 349 14.78 -19.02 5.98
C THR A 349 14.28 -17.57 6.17
N GLY A 350 13.88 -17.25 7.40
CA GLY A 350 13.39 -15.93 7.75
C GLY A 350 11.92 -15.65 7.39
N ARG A 351 11.22 -16.58 6.70
CA ARG A 351 9.76 -16.50 6.50
C ARG A 351 9.03 -17.23 7.64
N ARG A 352 7.93 -16.66 8.05
CA ARG A 352 7.01 -17.22 9.06
C ARG A 352 5.60 -17.27 8.50
N TRP A 353 4.81 -18.25 8.90
CA TRP A 353 3.37 -18.25 8.63
C TRP A 353 2.71 -17.17 9.49
N SER A 354 1.69 -16.52 8.94
CA SER A 354 0.84 -15.56 9.63
C SER A 354 -0.17 -16.23 10.58
N ASP A 355 -0.88 -15.40 11.28
CA ASP A 355 -2.09 -15.75 12.04
C ASP A 355 -1.82 -16.79 13.16
N GLY A 356 -0.70 -16.68 13.86
CA GLY A 356 -0.38 -17.56 14.98
C GLY A 356 -0.03 -19.01 14.58
N LEU A 357 -0.09 -19.35 13.28
CA LEU A 357 0.21 -20.70 12.81
C LEU A 357 1.67 -21.11 13.06
N HIS A 358 2.60 -20.19 12.85
CA HIS A 358 4.01 -20.48 13.07
C HIS A 358 4.30 -20.77 14.53
N GLN A 359 3.74 -19.97 15.43
CA GLN A 359 3.81 -20.16 16.88
C GLN A 359 3.14 -21.47 17.33
N ALA A 360 2.02 -21.81 16.70
CA ALA A 360 1.35 -23.09 16.97
C ALA A 360 2.22 -24.30 16.53
N VAL A 361 2.95 -24.17 15.42
CA VAL A 361 3.93 -25.19 14.99
C VAL A 361 5.15 -25.23 15.92
N GLU A 362 5.65 -24.07 16.36
CA GLU A 362 6.73 -23.99 17.37
C GLU A 362 6.29 -24.67 18.68
N ALA A 363 5.06 -24.42 19.16
CA ALA A 363 4.49 -25.09 20.32
C ALA A 363 4.36 -26.59 20.13
N LYS A 364 3.92 -27.05 18.95
CA LYS A 364 3.82 -28.46 18.59
C LYS A 364 5.16 -29.17 18.62
N GLU A 365 6.21 -28.53 18.06
CA GLU A 365 7.55 -29.12 18.00
C GLU A 365 8.35 -28.92 19.30
N GLY A 366 7.82 -28.19 20.27
CA GLY A 366 8.48 -27.92 21.56
C GLY A 366 9.75 -27.06 21.44
N VAL A 367 9.84 -26.24 20.40
CA VAL A 367 10.88 -25.23 20.24
C VAL A 367 10.51 -23.93 20.92
N GLU A 368 11.45 -22.99 21.05
CA GLU A 368 11.16 -21.68 21.63
C GLU A 368 10.11 -20.94 20.77
N ILE A 369 9.00 -20.55 21.39
CA ILE A 369 7.94 -19.81 20.72
C ILE A 369 8.38 -18.35 20.63
N GLN A 370 8.58 -17.86 19.41
CA GLN A 370 8.93 -16.46 19.21
C GLN A 370 7.66 -15.59 19.24
N ALA A 371 7.81 -14.39 19.79
CA ALA A 371 6.71 -13.43 19.92
C ALA A 371 5.99 -13.20 18.57
N GLU A 372 4.68 -13.05 18.64
CA GLU A 372 3.84 -12.71 17.49
C GLU A 372 3.98 -11.22 17.18
N ASN A 373 4.05 -10.87 15.91
CA ASN A 373 3.96 -9.47 15.50
C ASN A 373 2.50 -9.05 15.43
N GLN A 374 2.13 -8.06 16.23
CA GLN A 374 0.81 -7.47 16.21
C GLN A 374 0.76 -6.27 15.27
N THR A 375 -0.32 -6.13 14.49
CA THR A 375 -0.57 -4.95 13.67
C THR A 375 -0.78 -3.73 14.57
N MET A 376 0.11 -2.74 14.45
CA MET A 376 0.02 -1.47 15.17
C MET A 376 -0.81 -0.46 14.41
N ALA A 377 -0.63 -0.39 13.10
CA ALA A 377 -1.37 0.50 12.21
C ALA A 377 -1.42 -0.09 10.80
N SER A 378 -2.50 0.16 10.09
CA SER A 378 -2.66 -0.26 8.70
C SER A 378 -3.53 0.72 7.94
N ILE A 379 -3.30 0.83 6.63
CA ILE A 379 -4.16 1.60 5.72
C ILE A 379 -4.03 1.04 4.30
N THR A 380 -5.12 0.99 3.55
CA THR A 380 -5.07 0.68 2.12
C THR A 380 -4.66 1.91 1.31
N PHE A 381 -4.02 1.69 0.14
CA PHE A 381 -3.72 2.79 -0.79
C PHE A 381 -4.98 3.53 -1.20
N GLN A 382 -6.07 2.80 -1.44
CA GLN A 382 -7.36 3.39 -1.78
C GLN A 382 -7.79 4.41 -0.74
N ASN A 383 -7.78 4.04 0.53
CA ASN A 383 -8.23 4.91 1.62
C ASN A 383 -7.24 6.05 1.90
N TYR A 384 -5.93 5.80 1.74
CA TYR A 384 -4.93 6.84 1.89
C TYR A 384 -5.07 7.93 0.81
N PHE A 385 -5.07 7.55 -0.48
CA PHE A 385 -5.14 8.54 -1.56
C PHE A 385 -6.48 9.26 -1.65
N ARG A 386 -7.57 8.65 -1.19
CA ARG A 386 -8.90 9.31 -1.09
C ARG A 386 -8.95 10.43 -0.04
N MET A 387 -7.96 10.54 0.85
CA MET A 387 -7.88 11.63 1.84
C MET A 387 -7.33 12.93 1.27
N TYR A 388 -6.66 12.91 0.12
CA TYR A 388 -6.20 14.14 -0.50
C TYR A 388 -7.36 15.04 -0.91
N GLY A 389 -7.23 16.34 -0.63
CA GLY A 389 -8.22 17.34 -1.06
C GLY A 389 -8.36 17.39 -2.59
N LYS A 390 -7.27 17.16 -3.31
CA LYS A 390 -7.23 17.00 -4.76
C LYS A 390 -6.28 15.85 -5.11
N LEU A 391 -6.76 14.89 -5.89
CA LEU A 391 -6.00 13.74 -6.39
C LEU A 391 -6.01 13.77 -7.92
N SER A 392 -4.88 13.48 -8.52
CA SER A 392 -4.78 13.23 -9.96
C SER A 392 -3.73 12.17 -10.26
N GLY A 393 -3.76 11.64 -11.45
CA GLY A 393 -2.80 10.61 -11.84
C GLY A 393 -2.43 10.67 -13.30
N MET A 394 -1.29 10.12 -13.64
CA MET A 394 -0.83 10.01 -15.02
C MET A 394 -0.28 8.63 -15.30
N THR A 395 -0.55 8.12 -16.50
CA THR A 395 -0.02 6.84 -16.98
C THR A 395 -0.13 6.76 -18.50
N GLY A 396 0.50 5.77 -19.11
CA GLY A 396 0.34 5.47 -20.53
C GLY A 396 -0.86 4.57 -20.87
N THR A 397 -1.59 4.05 -19.90
CA THR A 397 -2.52 2.93 -20.05
C THR A 397 -3.67 2.96 -19.01
N ALA A 398 -4.45 4.04 -18.95
CA ALA A 398 -5.56 4.18 -17.98
C ALA A 398 -6.93 3.77 -18.54
N ASP A 399 -7.15 3.86 -19.87
CA ASP A 399 -8.46 3.68 -20.49
C ASP A 399 -9.07 2.29 -20.21
N THR A 400 -8.24 1.26 -20.13
CA THR A 400 -8.69 -0.10 -19.80
C THR A 400 -9.28 -0.23 -18.42
N GLU A 401 -8.84 0.59 -17.46
CA GLU A 401 -9.24 0.60 -16.05
C GLU A 401 -10.04 1.88 -15.68
N ALA A 402 -10.50 2.64 -16.66
CA ALA A 402 -11.21 3.91 -16.45
C ALA A 402 -12.45 3.76 -15.55
N TYR A 403 -13.13 2.63 -15.61
CA TYR A 403 -14.26 2.32 -14.74
C TYR A 403 -13.83 2.21 -13.28
N GLU A 404 -12.73 1.52 -12.99
CA GLU A 404 -12.21 1.34 -11.64
C GLU A 404 -11.71 2.68 -11.05
N PHE A 405 -11.00 3.50 -11.82
CA PHE A 405 -10.62 4.84 -11.40
C PHE A 405 -11.82 5.70 -11.01
N GLN A 406 -12.90 5.63 -11.81
CA GLN A 406 -14.11 6.39 -11.51
C GLN A 406 -14.86 5.84 -10.29
N GLU A 407 -15.04 4.52 -10.19
CA GLU A 407 -15.84 3.88 -9.13
C GLU A 407 -15.19 3.98 -7.76
N ILE A 408 -13.87 3.76 -7.69
CA ILE A 408 -13.14 3.70 -6.41
C ILE A 408 -12.63 5.08 -5.98
N TYR A 409 -12.05 5.84 -6.92
CA TYR A 409 -11.34 7.09 -6.60
C TYR A 409 -12.09 8.35 -7.06
N GLY A 410 -13.17 8.23 -7.82
CA GLY A 410 -13.87 9.36 -8.42
C GLY A 410 -13.10 10.05 -9.55
N LEU A 411 -12.06 9.40 -10.09
CA LEU A 411 -11.15 9.97 -11.08
C LEU A 411 -11.63 9.67 -12.51
N GLU A 412 -11.99 10.72 -13.25
CA GLU A 412 -12.29 10.62 -14.67
C GLU A 412 -11.01 10.48 -15.49
N THR A 413 -10.96 9.49 -16.41
CA THR A 413 -9.82 9.29 -17.31
C THR A 413 -9.99 10.11 -18.57
N VAL A 414 -8.96 10.85 -18.96
CA VAL A 414 -8.90 11.64 -20.20
C VAL A 414 -7.71 11.15 -21.03
N VAL A 415 -8.04 10.64 -22.22
CA VAL A 415 -7.02 10.16 -23.19
C VAL A 415 -6.52 11.33 -24.01
N ILE A 416 -5.22 11.62 -23.92
CA ILE A 416 -4.56 12.74 -24.58
C ILE A 416 -3.94 12.24 -25.90
N PRO A 417 -4.18 12.90 -27.03
CA PRO A 417 -3.56 12.50 -28.29
C PRO A 417 -2.04 12.67 -28.26
N PRO A 418 -1.28 11.80 -28.93
CA PRO A 418 0.17 11.95 -28.98
C PRO A 418 0.57 13.22 -29.74
N ASN A 419 1.75 13.77 -29.42
CA ASN A 419 2.30 14.95 -30.07
C ASN A 419 2.57 14.70 -31.59
N ARG A 420 3.05 13.50 -31.92
CA ARG A 420 3.24 13.06 -33.30
C ARG A 420 2.45 11.77 -33.57
N PRO A 421 1.92 11.56 -34.81
CA PRO A 421 1.22 10.34 -35.12
C PRO A 421 2.07 9.10 -34.89
N THR A 422 1.48 8.07 -34.31
CA THR A 422 2.16 6.78 -34.07
C THR A 422 2.23 5.99 -35.37
N ILE A 423 3.44 5.60 -35.75
CA ILE A 423 3.68 4.76 -36.93
C ILE A 423 4.11 3.33 -36.60
N ARG A 424 4.12 2.98 -35.31
CA ARG A 424 4.40 1.62 -34.80
C ARG A 424 3.42 0.62 -35.42
N LYS A 425 3.93 -0.56 -35.78
CA LYS A 425 3.14 -1.67 -36.31
C LYS A 425 2.92 -2.72 -35.19
N ASP A 426 1.68 -2.85 -34.75
CA ASP A 426 1.30 -3.91 -33.81
C ASP A 426 0.75 -5.09 -34.64
N GLU A 427 1.56 -6.16 -34.71
CA GLU A 427 1.25 -7.34 -35.53
C GLU A 427 0.28 -8.27 -34.77
N LEU A 428 -0.42 -9.16 -35.48
CA LEU A 428 -1.30 -10.15 -34.88
C LEU A 428 -0.51 -11.17 -34.07
N ASP A 429 -1.17 -11.75 -33.09
CA ASP A 429 -0.59 -12.79 -32.26
C ASP A 429 -0.34 -14.05 -33.09
N LEU A 430 0.76 -14.74 -32.78
CA LEU A 430 1.07 -16.08 -33.32
C LEU A 430 0.82 -17.11 -32.20
N VAL A 431 -0.11 -18.03 -32.46
CA VAL A 431 -0.47 -19.08 -31.52
C VAL A 431 0.06 -20.43 -31.98
N TYR A 432 0.98 -21.00 -31.23
CA TYR A 432 1.60 -22.31 -31.46
C TYR A 432 0.93 -23.40 -30.64
N LYS A 433 1.12 -24.64 -31.02
CA LYS A 433 0.54 -25.79 -30.34
C LYS A 433 1.28 -26.07 -29.01
N THR A 434 2.60 -25.88 -28.98
CA THR A 434 3.48 -26.20 -27.85
C THR A 434 4.43 -25.04 -27.52
N ASP A 435 4.91 -24.98 -26.28
CA ASP A 435 5.93 -24.02 -25.87
C ASP A 435 7.24 -24.17 -26.64
N LYS A 436 7.63 -25.39 -26.99
CA LYS A 436 8.85 -25.66 -27.75
C LYS A 436 8.82 -24.98 -29.12
N GLU A 437 7.70 -25.08 -29.83
CA GLU A 437 7.52 -24.42 -31.13
C GLU A 437 7.52 -22.90 -30.98
N LYS A 438 6.83 -22.38 -29.97
CA LYS A 438 6.79 -20.95 -29.63
C LYS A 438 8.19 -20.39 -29.43
N TYR A 439 8.98 -21.00 -28.55
CA TYR A 439 10.33 -20.50 -28.25
C TYR A 439 11.29 -20.63 -29.44
N ALA A 440 11.14 -21.66 -30.27
CA ALA A 440 11.93 -21.79 -31.49
C ALA A 440 11.65 -20.61 -32.45
N ALA A 441 10.38 -20.24 -32.62
CA ALA A 441 10.00 -19.09 -33.44
C ALA A 441 10.45 -17.75 -32.84
N VAL A 442 10.40 -17.59 -31.54
CA VAL A 442 10.93 -16.39 -30.82
C VAL A 442 12.42 -16.22 -31.08
N ILE A 443 13.21 -17.28 -30.95
CA ILE A 443 14.67 -17.23 -31.14
C ILE A 443 14.99 -16.88 -32.62
N GLU A 444 14.21 -17.37 -33.58
CA GLU A 444 14.42 -17.07 -34.98
C GLU A 444 14.10 -15.61 -35.33
N ASP A 445 13.02 -15.04 -34.78
CA ASP A 445 12.72 -13.60 -34.93
C ASP A 445 13.81 -12.72 -34.32
N ILE A 446 14.28 -13.07 -33.10
CA ILE A 446 15.38 -12.37 -32.42
C ILE A 446 16.67 -12.42 -33.26
N ARG A 447 17.01 -13.58 -33.83
CA ARG A 447 18.19 -13.75 -34.68
C ARG A 447 18.09 -12.85 -35.91
N GLY A 448 16.97 -12.90 -36.63
CA GLY A 448 16.76 -12.06 -37.81
C GLY A 448 16.83 -10.56 -37.51
N CYS A 449 16.35 -10.11 -36.34
CA CYS A 449 16.48 -8.72 -35.93
C CYS A 449 17.93 -8.35 -35.62
N HIS A 450 18.65 -9.22 -34.88
CA HIS A 450 20.05 -8.99 -34.49
C HIS A 450 20.94 -8.89 -35.74
N GLU A 451 20.77 -9.76 -36.72
CA GLU A 451 21.53 -9.75 -37.99
C GLU A 451 21.31 -8.48 -38.83
N ARG A 452 20.08 -7.91 -38.77
CA ARG A 452 19.79 -6.62 -39.42
C ARG A 452 20.27 -5.42 -38.62
N GLY A 453 20.72 -5.60 -37.35
CA GLY A 453 21.07 -4.52 -36.44
C GLY A 453 19.85 -3.83 -35.83
N GLN A 454 18.67 -4.46 -35.82
CA GLN A 454 17.48 -3.97 -35.16
C GLN A 454 17.52 -4.33 -33.66
N PRO A 455 17.35 -3.38 -32.73
CA PRO A 455 17.28 -3.70 -31.30
C PRO A 455 15.98 -4.43 -30.96
N VAL A 456 16.07 -5.39 -30.00
CA VAL A 456 14.96 -6.24 -29.58
C VAL A 456 14.77 -6.14 -28.08
N LEU A 457 13.52 -5.92 -27.65
CA LEU A 457 13.10 -6.09 -26.26
C LEU A 457 12.17 -7.30 -26.16
N VAL A 458 12.58 -8.30 -25.41
CA VAL A 458 11.80 -9.51 -25.14
C VAL A 458 11.08 -9.36 -23.80
N GLY A 459 9.76 -9.31 -23.80
CA GLY A 459 8.94 -9.27 -22.60
C GLY A 459 8.51 -10.67 -22.16
N THR A 460 8.69 -10.98 -20.87
CA THR A 460 8.29 -12.24 -20.22
C THR A 460 7.38 -11.97 -19.04
N THR A 461 6.54 -12.93 -18.67
CA THR A 461 5.59 -12.83 -17.55
C THR A 461 6.21 -13.25 -16.23
N SER A 462 7.27 -14.06 -16.25
CA SER A 462 7.93 -14.56 -15.03
C SER A 462 9.45 -14.54 -15.13
N ILE A 463 10.12 -14.66 -13.98
CA ILE A 463 11.58 -14.77 -13.91
C ILE A 463 12.05 -16.08 -14.56
N GLU A 464 11.33 -17.19 -14.33
CA GLU A 464 11.63 -18.50 -14.88
C GLU A 464 11.64 -18.47 -16.41
N ASN A 465 10.64 -17.82 -17.02
CA ASN A 465 10.57 -17.65 -18.48
C ASN A 465 11.71 -16.78 -19.01
N SER A 466 12.09 -15.75 -18.26
CA SER A 466 13.23 -14.89 -18.58
C SER A 466 14.55 -15.68 -18.56
N GLU A 467 14.76 -16.53 -17.55
CA GLU A 467 15.93 -17.41 -17.43
C GLU A 467 15.95 -18.48 -18.54
N LEU A 468 14.78 -19.04 -18.88
CA LEU A 468 14.64 -20.01 -19.96
C LEU A 468 15.07 -19.43 -21.31
N ILE A 469 14.55 -18.24 -21.65
CA ILE A 469 14.92 -17.55 -22.89
C ILE A 469 16.40 -17.19 -22.91
N SER A 470 16.94 -16.69 -21.78
CA SER A 470 18.37 -16.40 -21.65
C SER A 470 19.22 -17.64 -21.93
N LYS A 471 18.81 -18.81 -21.40
CA LYS A 471 19.49 -20.10 -21.68
C LYS A 471 19.43 -20.49 -23.15
N LEU A 472 18.27 -20.33 -23.80
CA LEU A 472 18.11 -20.61 -25.22
C LEU A 472 18.93 -19.66 -26.12
N LEU A 473 18.99 -18.37 -25.77
CA LEU A 473 19.84 -17.40 -26.48
C LEU A 473 21.32 -17.69 -26.33
N ASN A 474 21.76 -18.14 -25.15
CA ASN A 474 23.15 -18.60 -24.94
C ASN A 474 23.49 -19.82 -25.81
N GLN A 475 22.56 -20.80 -25.93
CA GLN A 475 22.73 -21.94 -26.82
C GLN A 475 22.80 -21.51 -28.29
N ALA A 476 22.02 -20.49 -28.68
CA ALA A 476 22.04 -19.89 -30.02
C ALA A 476 23.23 -18.94 -30.23
N LYS A 477 24.09 -18.72 -29.23
CA LYS A 477 25.26 -17.81 -29.25
C LYS A 477 24.90 -16.36 -29.58
N LEU A 478 23.72 -15.91 -29.12
CA LEU A 478 23.25 -14.53 -29.24
C LEU A 478 23.55 -13.74 -27.97
N PRO A 479 24.36 -12.67 -28.02
CA PRO A 479 24.65 -11.84 -26.86
C PRO A 479 23.40 -11.08 -26.43
N HIS A 480 23.07 -11.06 -25.15
CA HIS A 480 21.88 -10.43 -24.61
C HIS A 480 22.08 -9.93 -23.17
N ASN A 481 21.24 -9.02 -22.77
CA ASN A 481 21.13 -8.52 -21.39
C ASN A 481 19.83 -8.99 -20.76
N VAL A 482 19.84 -9.24 -19.45
CA VAL A 482 18.65 -9.61 -18.68
C VAL A 482 18.39 -8.54 -17.63
N LEU A 483 17.18 -8.01 -17.62
CA LEU A 483 16.68 -7.09 -16.62
C LEU A 483 15.92 -7.86 -15.53
N ASN A 484 16.43 -7.82 -14.32
CA ASN A 484 15.80 -8.40 -13.14
C ASN A 484 15.48 -7.30 -12.14
N ALA A 485 14.27 -7.29 -11.59
CA ALA A 485 13.76 -6.29 -10.62
C ALA A 485 14.56 -6.16 -9.29
N LYS A 486 15.71 -6.83 -9.18
CA LYS A 486 16.53 -6.85 -7.95
C LYS A 486 17.56 -5.71 -7.81
N GLN A 487 17.86 -4.94 -8.86
CA GLN A 487 18.92 -3.91 -8.85
C GLN A 487 18.59 -2.73 -9.78
N HIS A 488 17.77 -1.81 -9.34
CA HIS A 488 17.27 -0.66 -10.12
C HIS A 488 18.36 0.21 -10.79
N GLU A 489 19.51 0.43 -10.15
CA GLU A 489 20.60 1.23 -10.74
C GLU A 489 21.25 0.54 -11.96
N LYS A 490 21.45 -0.77 -11.88
CA LYS A 490 21.98 -1.55 -13.02
C LYS A 490 20.97 -1.67 -14.15
N GLU A 491 19.70 -1.75 -13.83
CA GLU A 491 18.62 -1.74 -14.80
C GLU A 491 18.62 -0.47 -15.64
N ALA A 492 18.76 0.70 -14.99
CA ALA A 492 18.84 1.97 -15.69
C ALA A 492 20.00 2.03 -16.70
N GLN A 493 21.15 1.40 -16.38
CA GLN A 493 22.28 1.30 -17.30
C GLN A 493 21.99 0.39 -18.50
N ILE A 494 21.37 -0.77 -18.26
CA ILE A 494 21.00 -1.72 -19.30
C ILE A 494 19.95 -1.09 -20.23
N VAL A 495 18.93 -0.45 -19.66
CA VAL A 495 17.87 0.23 -20.42
C VAL A 495 18.44 1.36 -21.28
N ALA A 496 19.43 2.12 -20.75
CA ALA A 496 20.11 3.17 -21.51
C ALA A 496 20.79 2.64 -22.79
N GLN A 497 21.23 1.39 -22.80
CA GLN A 497 21.88 0.75 -23.95
C GLN A 497 20.92 -0.09 -24.82
N ALA A 498 19.71 -0.38 -24.34
CA ALA A 498 18.77 -1.30 -25.01
C ALA A 498 18.33 -0.83 -26.41
N GLY A 499 18.40 0.46 -26.70
CA GLY A 499 18.08 1.03 -28.01
C GLY A 499 19.24 1.04 -29.03
N ARG A 500 20.42 0.54 -28.70
CA ARG A 500 21.55 0.48 -29.63
C ARG A 500 21.37 -0.60 -30.72
N PRO A 501 21.98 -0.44 -31.91
CA PRO A 501 21.85 -1.39 -33.00
C PRO A 501 22.16 -2.83 -32.57
N GLY A 502 21.22 -3.75 -32.86
CA GLY A 502 21.36 -5.20 -32.63
C GLY A 502 21.40 -5.64 -31.17
N VAL A 503 21.15 -4.79 -30.21
CA VAL A 503 21.11 -5.17 -28.78
C VAL A 503 19.85 -5.97 -28.48
N ILE A 504 20.00 -7.10 -27.78
CA ILE A 504 18.92 -7.94 -27.30
C ILE A 504 18.78 -7.73 -25.79
N THR A 505 17.58 -7.37 -25.34
CA THR A 505 17.29 -7.17 -23.90
C THR A 505 16.08 -8.02 -23.51
N ILE A 506 16.21 -8.87 -22.52
CA ILE A 506 15.11 -9.62 -21.91
C ILE A 506 14.66 -8.85 -20.68
N ALA A 507 13.37 -8.56 -20.56
CA ALA A 507 12.78 -7.88 -19.42
C ALA A 507 11.60 -8.67 -18.88
N THR A 508 11.56 -8.89 -17.57
CA THR A 508 10.32 -9.26 -16.90
C THR A 508 9.36 -8.08 -16.87
N ASN A 509 8.08 -8.35 -16.68
CA ASN A 509 6.96 -7.43 -16.85
C ASN A 509 7.21 -6.00 -16.33
N MET A 510 7.79 -5.86 -15.13
CA MET A 510 7.97 -4.59 -14.44
C MET A 510 9.38 -3.99 -14.56
N ALA A 511 10.36 -4.76 -15.03
CA ALA A 511 11.73 -4.31 -15.11
C ALA A 511 11.90 -3.13 -16.10
N GLY A 512 12.56 -2.06 -15.65
CA GLY A 512 12.81 -0.85 -16.43
C GLY A 512 11.56 0.05 -16.61
N ARG A 513 10.49 -0.10 -15.81
CA ARG A 513 9.35 0.84 -15.80
C ARG A 513 9.81 2.23 -15.39
N GLY A 514 9.18 3.28 -15.93
CA GLY A 514 9.57 4.67 -15.68
C GLY A 514 10.88 5.11 -16.34
N THR A 515 11.54 4.23 -17.11
CA THR A 515 12.76 4.57 -17.88
C THR A 515 12.50 4.40 -19.37
N ASP A 516 12.97 5.39 -20.15
CA ASP A 516 12.78 5.42 -21.59
C ASP A 516 13.88 4.68 -22.35
N ILE A 517 13.51 3.87 -23.33
CA ILE A 517 14.43 3.28 -24.30
C ILE A 517 14.58 4.26 -25.47
N VAL A 518 15.75 4.88 -25.56
CA VAL A 518 16.08 5.85 -26.62
C VAL A 518 16.77 5.10 -27.76
N LEU A 519 16.27 5.26 -29.01
CA LEU A 519 16.88 4.65 -30.17
C LEU A 519 18.30 5.20 -30.39
N GLY A 520 19.27 4.32 -30.59
CA GLY A 520 20.70 4.67 -30.65
C GLY A 520 21.41 4.63 -29.30
N GLY A 521 20.67 4.47 -28.19
CA GLY A 521 21.15 4.51 -26.81
C GLY A 521 20.96 5.88 -26.15
N ASN A 522 20.95 5.92 -24.83
CA ASN A 522 20.82 7.18 -24.07
C ASN A 522 22.21 7.70 -23.66
N VAL A 523 22.60 8.85 -24.19
CA VAL A 523 23.89 9.49 -23.91
C VAL A 523 23.81 10.59 -22.83
N GLU A 524 22.62 10.92 -22.33
CA GLU A 524 22.43 12.01 -21.35
C GLU A 524 23.28 11.87 -20.09
N LYS A 525 23.37 10.67 -19.53
CA LYS A 525 24.24 10.44 -18.35
C LYS A 525 25.71 10.69 -18.67
N GLN A 526 26.19 10.31 -19.85
CA GLN A 526 27.56 10.57 -20.27
C GLN A 526 27.81 12.06 -20.43
N ILE A 527 26.85 12.79 -20.98
CA ILE A 527 26.89 14.25 -21.11
C ILE A 527 26.96 14.89 -19.71
N GLN A 528 26.09 14.47 -18.77
CA GLN A 528 26.10 14.97 -17.39
C GLN A 528 27.44 14.74 -16.67
N PHE A 529 28.08 13.57 -16.88
CA PHE A 529 29.41 13.30 -16.33
C PHE A 529 30.47 14.24 -16.91
N ILE A 530 30.44 14.53 -18.21
CA ILE A 530 31.36 15.46 -18.84
C ILE A 530 31.11 16.89 -18.34
N GLU A 531 29.87 17.29 -18.21
CA GLU A 531 29.52 18.64 -17.69
C GLU A 531 29.95 18.83 -16.22
N ALA A 532 29.84 17.75 -15.40
CA ALA A 532 30.23 17.78 -13.99
C ALA A 532 31.73 17.63 -13.74
N ASP A 533 32.52 17.22 -14.73
CA ASP A 533 33.97 17.02 -14.57
C ASP A 533 34.71 18.37 -14.63
N GLU A 534 35.08 18.89 -13.47
CA GLU A 534 35.82 20.16 -13.34
C GLU A 534 37.27 20.05 -13.88
N SER A 535 37.79 18.86 -14.15
CA SER A 535 39.14 18.67 -14.71
C SER A 535 39.23 18.96 -16.21
N ILE A 536 38.12 19.05 -16.92
CA ILE A 536 38.04 19.26 -18.37
C ILE A 536 37.73 20.74 -18.65
N ALA A 537 38.49 21.36 -19.56
CA ALA A 537 38.22 22.73 -19.99
C ALA A 537 36.88 22.85 -20.72
N GLU A 538 36.18 23.99 -20.55
CA GLU A 538 34.82 24.21 -21.12
C GLU A 538 34.74 23.98 -22.63
N ALA A 539 35.81 24.39 -23.38
CA ALA A 539 35.89 24.17 -24.81
C ALA A 539 36.02 22.69 -25.18
N ASP A 540 36.76 21.92 -24.39
CA ASP A 540 36.94 20.48 -24.59
C ASP A 540 35.67 19.69 -24.17
N LYS A 541 34.96 20.15 -23.11
CA LYS A 541 33.64 19.62 -22.75
C LYS A 541 32.65 19.79 -23.92
N ALA A 542 32.54 20.98 -24.47
CA ALA A 542 31.68 21.26 -25.60
C ALA A 542 31.99 20.40 -26.82
N ALA A 543 33.26 20.18 -27.13
CA ALA A 543 33.71 19.34 -28.22
C ALA A 543 33.35 17.84 -27.99
N GLN A 544 33.61 17.32 -26.80
CA GLN A 544 33.28 15.95 -26.41
C GLN A 544 31.75 15.69 -26.42
N ILE A 545 30.96 16.64 -25.91
CA ILE A 545 29.49 16.56 -25.93
C ILE A 545 28.97 16.54 -27.37
N GLN A 546 29.53 17.41 -28.25
CA GLN A 546 29.14 17.46 -29.64
C GLN A 546 29.48 16.13 -30.35
N GLN A 547 30.67 15.59 -30.14
CA GLN A 547 31.06 14.29 -30.69
C GLN A 547 30.11 13.17 -30.26
N LEU A 548 29.76 13.09 -28.97
CA LEU A 548 28.80 12.11 -28.47
C LEU A 548 27.41 12.27 -29.11
N LYS A 549 26.94 13.49 -29.31
CA LYS A 549 25.68 13.76 -30.00
C LYS A 549 25.70 13.34 -31.47
N ASP A 550 26.79 13.60 -32.16
CA ASP A 550 26.95 13.22 -33.57
C ASP A 550 27.01 11.68 -33.74
N GLU A 551 27.75 10.98 -32.86
CA GLU A 551 27.80 9.52 -32.80
C GLU A 551 26.40 8.93 -32.51
N TRP A 552 25.73 9.47 -31.52
CA TRP A 552 24.36 9.07 -31.17
C TRP A 552 23.41 9.27 -32.36
N GLN A 553 23.48 10.42 -33.02
CA GLN A 553 22.63 10.70 -34.18
C GLN A 553 22.82 9.68 -35.31
N GLY A 554 24.07 9.28 -35.61
CA GLY A 554 24.39 8.24 -36.56
C GLY A 554 23.81 6.87 -36.20
N LEU A 555 23.89 6.50 -34.91
CA LEU A 555 23.29 5.25 -34.39
C LEU A 555 21.75 5.32 -34.40
N HIS A 556 21.17 6.45 -34.02
CA HIS A 556 19.72 6.67 -34.03
C HIS A 556 19.12 6.51 -35.44
N GLU A 557 19.70 7.17 -36.47
CA GLU A 557 19.24 7.07 -37.83
C GLU A 557 19.39 5.64 -38.38
N LYS A 558 20.46 4.94 -38.04
CA LYS A 558 20.64 3.54 -38.41
C LYS A 558 19.54 2.63 -37.86
N VAL A 559 19.24 2.74 -36.51
CA VAL A 559 18.19 1.93 -35.92
C VAL A 559 16.82 2.29 -36.48
N LYS A 560 16.61 3.55 -36.79
CA LYS A 560 15.37 4.06 -37.39
C LYS A 560 15.13 3.49 -38.80
N ALA A 561 16.20 3.38 -39.61
CA ALA A 561 16.16 2.79 -40.94
C ALA A 561 15.82 1.28 -40.90
N GLU A 562 16.28 0.56 -39.85
CA GLU A 562 15.99 -0.86 -39.64
C GLU A 562 14.61 -1.12 -38.99
N GLY A 563 13.76 -0.07 -38.81
CA GLY A 563 12.38 -0.18 -38.34
C GLY A 563 12.21 0.06 -36.84
N GLY A 564 13.22 0.62 -36.16
CA GLY A 564 13.16 0.98 -34.73
C GLY A 564 13.19 -0.22 -33.82
N LEU A 565 12.68 -0.05 -32.59
CA LEU A 565 12.67 -1.10 -31.55
C LEU A 565 11.63 -2.18 -31.87
N ARG A 566 12.05 -3.45 -31.87
CA ARG A 566 11.18 -4.63 -31.98
C ARG A 566 10.80 -5.11 -30.57
N ILE A 567 9.50 -5.22 -30.30
CA ILE A 567 8.96 -5.84 -29.08
C ILE A 567 8.51 -7.26 -29.40
N ILE A 568 9.05 -8.23 -28.66
CA ILE A 568 8.64 -9.63 -28.70
C ILE A 568 8.10 -9.99 -27.33
N ALA A 569 6.83 -10.33 -27.22
CA ALA A 569 6.23 -10.83 -26.01
C ALA A 569 6.02 -12.35 -26.11
N THR A 570 6.39 -13.09 -25.08
CA THR A 570 6.35 -14.56 -25.09
C THR A 570 5.05 -15.14 -24.54
N GLU A 571 4.23 -14.29 -23.95
CA GLU A 571 2.91 -14.63 -23.41
C GLU A 571 2.02 -13.39 -23.36
N ARG A 572 0.72 -13.58 -23.21
CA ARG A 572 -0.21 -12.52 -22.81
C ARG A 572 -0.28 -12.44 -21.28
N HIS A 573 -0.27 -11.24 -20.77
CA HIS A 573 -0.47 -10.98 -19.34
C HIS A 573 -1.95 -11.14 -18.97
N GLU A 574 -2.24 -11.22 -17.69
CA GLU A 574 -3.61 -11.26 -17.16
C GLU A 574 -4.41 -9.99 -17.48
N SER A 575 -3.73 -8.84 -17.61
CA SER A 575 -4.31 -7.55 -17.95
C SER A 575 -3.82 -7.04 -19.30
N ARG A 576 -4.75 -6.57 -20.13
CA ARG A 576 -4.48 -5.91 -21.43
C ARG A 576 -3.62 -4.65 -21.25
N ARG A 577 -3.75 -4.00 -20.12
CA ARG A 577 -2.99 -2.82 -19.74
C ARG A 577 -1.48 -3.08 -19.75
N ILE A 578 -1.06 -4.18 -19.17
CA ILE A 578 0.36 -4.59 -19.12
C ILE A 578 0.89 -4.90 -20.53
N ASP A 579 0.10 -5.58 -21.36
CA ASP A 579 0.44 -5.79 -22.78
C ASP A 579 0.64 -4.46 -23.52
N ASN A 580 -0.24 -3.48 -23.27
CA ASN A 580 -0.14 -2.15 -23.87
C ASN A 580 1.07 -1.35 -23.35
N GLN A 581 1.44 -1.49 -22.08
CA GLN A 581 2.67 -0.90 -21.53
C GLN A 581 3.91 -1.47 -22.22
N LEU A 582 3.96 -2.78 -22.41
CA LEU A 582 5.06 -3.43 -23.13
C LEU A 582 5.16 -2.93 -24.57
N ARG A 583 4.05 -2.90 -25.32
CA ARG A 583 3.99 -2.32 -26.69
C ARG A 583 4.41 -0.85 -26.70
N GLY A 584 4.03 -0.09 -25.67
CA GLY A 584 4.31 1.34 -25.51
C GLY A 584 5.80 1.69 -25.36
N ARG A 585 6.65 0.70 -25.16
CA ARG A 585 8.12 0.91 -25.14
C ARG A 585 8.72 1.18 -26.50
N ALA A 586 8.02 0.85 -27.59
CA ALA A 586 8.41 1.13 -28.98
C ALA A 586 7.51 2.16 -29.64
N GLY A 587 7.99 2.82 -30.69
CA GLY A 587 7.22 3.77 -31.51
C GLY A 587 6.91 5.08 -30.78
N ARG A 588 7.86 5.67 -30.08
CA ARG A 588 7.74 6.92 -29.31
C ARG A 588 8.00 8.12 -30.19
N GLN A 589 7.32 9.25 -29.94
CA GLN A 589 7.50 10.55 -30.63
C GLN A 589 7.53 10.45 -32.15
N GLY A 590 6.74 9.50 -32.71
CA GLY A 590 6.68 9.29 -34.15
C GLY A 590 7.82 8.45 -34.74
N ASP A 591 8.64 7.81 -33.91
CA ASP A 591 9.64 6.85 -34.36
C ASP A 591 8.99 5.53 -34.81
N PRO A 592 9.61 4.79 -35.75
CA PRO A 592 9.17 3.47 -36.13
C PRO A 592 9.35 2.47 -34.97
N GLY A 593 8.62 1.37 -35.03
CA GLY A 593 8.69 0.27 -34.09
C GLY A 593 7.73 -0.82 -34.47
N SER A 594 7.89 -1.99 -33.89
CA SER A 594 6.95 -3.11 -34.09
C SER A 594 6.79 -3.95 -32.84
N SER A 595 5.62 -4.58 -32.72
CA SER A 595 5.36 -5.51 -31.62
C SER A 595 4.66 -6.77 -32.10
N ARG A 596 5.01 -7.92 -31.52
CA ARG A 596 4.35 -9.20 -31.77
C ARG A 596 4.32 -10.05 -30.52
N PHE A 597 3.21 -10.74 -30.28
CA PHE A 597 3.03 -11.73 -29.22
C PHE A 597 3.14 -13.15 -29.79
N TYR A 598 3.95 -13.97 -29.15
CA TYR A 598 4.14 -15.38 -29.42
C TYR A 598 3.53 -16.18 -28.29
N LEU A 599 2.50 -16.95 -28.60
CA LEU A 599 1.67 -17.64 -27.63
C LEU A 599 1.70 -19.15 -27.87
N SER A 600 1.48 -19.95 -26.84
CA SER A 600 1.23 -21.37 -26.95
C SER A 600 -0.06 -21.78 -26.26
N LEU A 601 -0.59 -22.97 -26.59
CA LEU A 601 -1.74 -23.54 -25.88
C LEU A 601 -1.39 -24.01 -24.47
N ASP A 602 -0.09 -24.06 -24.16
CA ASP A 602 0.43 -24.43 -22.84
C ASP A 602 0.55 -23.21 -21.91
N ASP A 603 0.46 -21.97 -22.43
CA ASP A 603 0.47 -20.76 -21.64
C ASP A 603 -0.69 -20.74 -20.64
N GLN A 604 -0.46 -20.23 -19.42
CA GLN A 604 -1.42 -20.24 -18.32
C GLN A 604 -2.78 -19.65 -18.68
N LEU A 605 -2.81 -18.48 -19.32
CA LEU A 605 -4.05 -17.83 -19.76
C LEU A 605 -4.81 -18.67 -20.80
N MET A 606 -4.07 -19.30 -21.73
CA MET A 606 -4.65 -20.14 -22.78
C MET A 606 -5.24 -21.44 -22.20
N ARG A 607 -4.54 -22.07 -21.24
CA ARG A 607 -5.03 -23.29 -20.56
C ARG A 607 -6.34 -23.05 -19.82
N ILE A 608 -6.49 -21.90 -19.14
CA ILE A 608 -7.68 -21.59 -18.36
C ILE A 608 -8.89 -21.27 -19.23
N PHE A 609 -8.71 -20.52 -20.35
CA PHE A 609 -9.85 -19.95 -21.05
C PHE A 609 -10.11 -20.48 -22.46
N ALA A 610 -9.13 -21.04 -23.15
CA ALA A 610 -9.25 -21.37 -24.55
C ALA A 610 -8.57 -22.68 -24.99
N GLY A 611 -7.70 -23.28 -24.16
CA GLY A 611 -6.78 -24.33 -24.56
C GLY A 611 -7.42 -25.52 -25.27
N GLU A 612 -8.49 -26.11 -24.74
CA GLU A 612 -9.13 -27.29 -25.31
C GLU A 612 -9.83 -27.02 -26.64
N ARG A 613 -10.55 -25.88 -26.73
CA ARG A 613 -11.29 -25.52 -27.96
C ARG A 613 -10.36 -25.18 -29.11
N VAL A 614 -9.31 -24.41 -28.84
CA VAL A 614 -8.32 -24.01 -29.88
C VAL A 614 -7.48 -25.22 -30.25
N ARG A 615 -7.12 -26.09 -29.30
CA ARG A 615 -6.40 -27.35 -29.57
C ARG A 615 -7.23 -28.28 -30.49
N ALA A 616 -8.51 -28.44 -30.20
CA ALA A 616 -9.42 -29.21 -31.03
C ALA A 616 -9.55 -28.63 -32.46
N ILE A 617 -9.50 -27.30 -32.61
CA ILE A 617 -9.49 -26.65 -33.92
C ILE A 617 -8.17 -26.94 -34.68
N MET A 618 -7.02 -26.81 -33.99
CA MET A 618 -5.71 -27.10 -34.59
C MET A 618 -5.57 -28.57 -35.05
N ASP A 619 -6.02 -29.50 -34.18
CA ASP A 619 -6.02 -30.93 -34.53
C ASP A 619 -6.94 -31.25 -35.71
N ARG A 620 -8.11 -30.60 -35.78
CA ARG A 620 -9.06 -30.74 -36.89
C ARG A 620 -8.53 -30.19 -38.21
N LEU A 621 -7.74 -29.12 -38.15
CA LEU A 621 -7.08 -28.51 -39.29
C LEU A 621 -5.80 -29.28 -39.69
N LYS A 622 -5.35 -30.29 -38.92
CA LYS A 622 -4.12 -31.07 -39.14
C LYS A 622 -2.91 -30.18 -39.40
N MET A 623 -2.75 -29.14 -38.58
CA MET A 623 -1.63 -28.21 -38.70
C MET A 623 -0.29 -28.92 -38.50
N PRO A 624 0.69 -28.73 -39.39
CA PRO A 624 2.04 -29.24 -39.25
C PRO A 624 2.73 -28.70 -38.00
N GLU A 625 3.76 -29.43 -37.50
CA GLU A 625 4.63 -28.90 -36.45
C GLU A 625 5.35 -27.62 -36.90
N GLY A 626 5.37 -26.60 -36.01
CA GLY A 626 6.02 -25.31 -36.27
C GLY A 626 5.15 -24.27 -36.98
N GLU A 627 3.94 -24.61 -37.42
CA GLU A 627 2.99 -23.63 -37.95
C GLU A 627 2.15 -22.98 -36.86
N ALA A 628 2.01 -21.65 -36.93
CA ALA A 628 1.20 -20.85 -36.02
C ALA A 628 -0.15 -20.48 -36.59
N ILE A 629 -1.16 -20.31 -35.76
CA ILE A 629 -2.39 -19.62 -36.12
C ILE A 629 -2.16 -18.10 -36.05
N GLU A 630 -2.31 -17.40 -37.16
CA GLU A 630 -2.34 -15.95 -37.22
C GLU A 630 -3.75 -15.51 -37.64
N ALA A 631 -4.62 -15.21 -36.67
CA ALA A 631 -6.00 -14.83 -37.00
C ALA A 631 -6.55 -13.81 -36.00
N GLY A 632 -7.06 -12.70 -36.49
CA GLY A 632 -7.64 -11.64 -35.64
C GLY A 632 -8.85 -12.08 -34.77
N ILE A 633 -9.47 -13.20 -35.13
CA ILE A 633 -10.54 -13.83 -34.33
C ILE A 633 -9.96 -14.44 -33.04
N VAL A 634 -8.78 -15.06 -33.12
CA VAL A 634 -8.09 -15.66 -31.96
C VAL A 634 -7.59 -14.56 -31.03
N THR A 635 -6.93 -13.53 -31.55
CA THR A 635 -6.51 -12.35 -30.78
C THR A 635 -7.69 -11.73 -30.01
N ARG A 636 -8.83 -11.51 -30.67
CA ARG A 636 -10.05 -10.98 -30.00
C ARG A 636 -10.63 -11.92 -28.94
N SER A 637 -10.52 -13.23 -29.12
CA SER A 637 -10.96 -14.22 -28.11
C SER A 637 -10.08 -14.15 -26.85
N ILE A 638 -8.77 -14.00 -27.03
CA ILE A 638 -7.80 -13.85 -25.93
C ILE A 638 -8.06 -12.54 -25.17
N GLU A 639 -8.27 -11.43 -25.89
CA GLU A 639 -8.66 -10.17 -25.24
C GLU A 639 -9.98 -10.28 -24.46
N GLY A 640 -10.92 -11.08 -24.97
CA GLY A 640 -12.17 -11.39 -24.27
C GLY A 640 -11.95 -12.18 -22.98
N ALA A 641 -10.97 -13.08 -22.97
CA ALA A 641 -10.54 -13.80 -21.77
C ALA A 641 -9.88 -12.86 -20.73
N GLN A 642 -8.95 -12.01 -21.19
CA GLN A 642 -8.31 -11.01 -20.33
C GLN A 642 -9.34 -10.09 -19.67
N ARG A 643 -10.35 -9.60 -20.39
CA ARG A 643 -11.44 -8.80 -19.80
C ARG A 643 -12.18 -9.50 -18.66
N LYS A 644 -12.36 -10.82 -18.74
CA LYS A 644 -12.99 -11.59 -17.64
C LYS A 644 -12.08 -11.69 -16.42
N VAL A 645 -10.77 -11.84 -16.63
CA VAL A 645 -9.79 -11.84 -15.54
C VAL A 645 -9.71 -10.46 -14.88
N GLU A 646 -9.64 -9.40 -15.70
CA GLU A 646 -9.66 -8.01 -15.21
C GLU A 646 -10.90 -7.73 -14.36
N ALA A 647 -12.10 -8.12 -14.84
CA ALA A 647 -13.34 -7.95 -14.09
C ALA A 647 -13.33 -8.72 -12.76
N ARG A 648 -12.86 -9.98 -12.76
CA ARG A 648 -12.73 -10.76 -11.53
C ARG A 648 -11.76 -10.12 -10.54
N ASN A 649 -10.60 -9.65 -11.00
CA ASN A 649 -9.62 -9.00 -10.16
C ASN A 649 -10.17 -7.69 -9.58
N PHE A 650 -10.95 -6.92 -10.37
CA PHE A 650 -11.67 -5.74 -9.89
C PHE A 650 -12.67 -6.09 -8.79
N ASP A 651 -13.50 -7.13 -8.99
CA ASP A 651 -14.47 -7.56 -7.97
C ASP A 651 -13.78 -7.96 -6.66
N VAL A 652 -12.64 -8.65 -6.72
CA VAL A 652 -11.84 -9.01 -5.53
C VAL A 652 -11.33 -7.75 -4.82
N ARG A 653 -10.73 -6.79 -5.55
CA ARG A 653 -10.24 -5.53 -4.97
C ARG A 653 -11.39 -4.72 -4.35
N LYS A 654 -12.53 -4.64 -5.04
CA LYS A 654 -13.73 -3.96 -4.54
C LYS A 654 -14.26 -4.60 -3.26
N GLN A 655 -14.30 -5.93 -3.21
CA GLN A 655 -14.72 -6.65 -2.02
C GLN A 655 -13.80 -6.40 -0.82
N LEU A 656 -12.48 -6.43 -1.04
CA LEU A 656 -11.51 -6.11 0.01
C LEU A 656 -11.70 -4.67 0.53
N LEU A 657 -11.88 -3.71 -0.38
CA LEU A 657 -12.12 -2.32 -0.02
C LEU A 657 -13.40 -2.14 0.79
N GLU A 658 -14.50 -2.83 0.46
CA GLU A 658 -15.76 -2.73 1.19
C GLU A 658 -15.65 -3.18 2.66
N TYR A 659 -14.76 -4.12 2.98
CA TYR A 659 -14.41 -4.49 4.36
C TYR A 659 -13.50 -3.45 5.01
N ASP A 660 -12.49 -2.97 4.28
CA ASP A 660 -11.55 -1.98 4.81
C ASP A 660 -12.20 -0.60 5.03
N ASP A 661 -13.23 -0.23 4.26
CA ASP A 661 -13.98 1.02 4.47
C ASP A 661 -14.59 1.09 5.87
N VAL A 662 -15.04 -0.03 6.45
CA VAL A 662 -15.54 -0.09 7.82
C VAL A 662 -14.43 0.23 8.82
N SER A 663 -13.28 -0.43 8.68
CA SER A 663 -12.10 -0.15 9.52
C SER A 663 -11.60 1.28 9.34
N ASN A 664 -11.68 1.82 8.11
CA ASN A 664 -11.25 3.17 7.80
C ASN A 664 -12.13 4.25 8.46
N ASP A 665 -13.43 4.05 8.51
CA ASP A 665 -14.33 4.99 9.20
C ASP A 665 -14.05 5.01 10.70
N GLN A 666 -13.80 3.85 11.30
CA GLN A 666 -13.39 3.74 12.72
C GLN A 666 -12.01 4.35 12.96
N ARG A 667 -11.04 4.11 12.04
CA ARG A 667 -9.68 4.70 12.08
C ARG A 667 -9.74 6.22 12.08
N LYS A 668 -10.57 6.83 11.24
CA LYS A 668 -10.76 8.29 11.21
C LYS A 668 -11.22 8.82 12.57
N VAL A 669 -12.16 8.15 13.23
CA VAL A 669 -12.66 8.55 14.55
C VAL A 669 -11.54 8.46 15.59
N ILE A 670 -10.81 7.34 15.64
CA ILE A 670 -9.71 7.15 16.60
C ILE A 670 -8.58 8.15 16.37
N TYR A 671 -8.15 8.34 15.12
CA TYR A 671 -7.08 9.28 14.80
C TYR A 671 -7.48 10.73 15.06
N GLN A 672 -8.76 11.09 14.82
CA GLN A 672 -9.26 12.42 15.17
C GLN A 672 -9.27 12.62 16.70
N GLN A 673 -9.78 11.66 17.47
CA GLN A 673 -9.75 11.73 18.94
C GLN A 673 -8.30 11.84 19.46
N ARG A 674 -7.38 11.07 18.87
CA ARG A 674 -5.97 11.12 19.22
C ARG A 674 -5.35 12.49 18.94
N ASN A 675 -5.66 13.07 17.80
CA ASN A 675 -5.22 14.42 17.43
C ASN A 675 -5.78 15.49 18.36
N ASP A 676 -7.07 15.39 18.71
CA ASP A 676 -7.72 16.31 19.64
C ASP A 676 -7.06 16.27 21.04
N ILE A 677 -6.66 15.08 21.50
CA ILE A 677 -5.92 14.89 22.76
C ILE A 677 -4.51 15.49 22.67
N LEU A 678 -3.79 15.29 21.56
CA LEU A 678 -2.44 15.85 21.36
C LEU A 678 -2.45 17.37 21.33
N GLU A 679 -3.46 17.99 20.69
CA GLU A 679 -3.56 19.42 20.49
C GLU A 679 -4.25 20.16 21.67
N ALA A 680 -4.89 19.43 22.57
CA ALA A 680 -5.57 20.00 23.72
C ALA A 680 -4.59 20.67 24.70
N GLY A 681 -4.83 21.93 25.03
CA GLY A 681 -4.07 22.65 26.05
C GLY A 681 -4.34 22.10 27.47
N SER A 682 -5.58 21.67 27.75
CA SER A 682 -6.00 21.06 29.01
C SER A 682 -7.00 19.93 28.75
N LEU A 683 -6.81 18.81 29.41
CA LEU A 683 -7.65 17.61 29.31
C LEU A 683 -8.66 17.46 30.45
N VAL A 684 -8.65 18.37 31.41
CA VAL A 684 -9.47 18.27 32.61
C VAL A 684 -10.96 18.11 32.32
N ALA A 685 -11.50 18.91 31.41
CA ALA A 685 -12.92 18.83 31.04
C ALA A 685 -13.27 17.49 30.32
N GLN A 686 -12.38 17.01 29.47
CA GLN A 686 -12.55 15.73 28.78
C GLN A 686 -12.51 14.56 29.75
N ILE A 687 -11.55 14.56 30.69
CA ILE A 687 -11.46 13.55 31.76
C ILE A 687 -12.69 13.59 32.67
N ALA A 688 -13.19 14.77 33.03
CA ALA A 688 -14.41 14.91 33.81
C ALA A 688 -15.62 14.26 33.09
N SER A 689 -15.76 14.48 31.80
CA SER A 689 -16.82 13.85 30.97
C SER A 689 -16.69 12.33 30.94
N LEU A 690 -15.47 11.79 30.70
CA LEU A 690 -15.20 10.35 30.71
C LEU A 690 -15.53 9.72 32.08
N ARG A 691 -15.08 10.35 33.19
CA ARG A 691 -15.35 9.91 34.57
C ARG A 691 -16.84 9.91 34.86
N GLY A 692 -17.55 11.01 34.54
CA GLY A 692 -19.00 11.11 34.72
C GLY A 692 -19.75 10.00 34.01
N SER A 693 -19.40 9.74 32.75
CA SER A 693 -19.98 8.65 31.97
C SER A 693 -19.69 7.27 32.57
N THR A 694 -18.43 7.02 32.99
CA THR A 694 -18.04 5.74 33.61
C THR A 694 -18.77 5.50 34.93
N LEU A 695 -18.82 6.51 35.79
CA LEU A 695 -19.52 6.39 37.06
C LEU A 695 -21.04 6.20 36.86
N THR A 696 -21.60 6.82 35.82
CA THR A 696 -23.00 6.58 35.43
C THR A 696 -23.24 5.12 35.10
N ASP A 697 -22.40 4.52 34.26
CA ASP A 697 -22.52 3.11 33.87
C ASP A 697 -22.36 2.17 35.08
N VAL A 698 -21.44 2.48 35.98
CA VAL A 698 -21.28 1.74 37.23
C VAL A 698 -22.53 1.85 38.12
N VAL A 699 -23.03 3.05 38.37
CA VAL A 699 -24.24 3.26 39.15
C VAL A 699 -25.44 2.54 38.57
N ARG A 700 -25.66 2.63 37.29
CA ARG A 700 -26.79 2.00 36.55
C ARG A 700 -26.78 0.46 36.62
N THR A 701 -25.61 -0.15 36.86
CA THR A 701 -25.50 -1.59 37.07
C THR A 701 -26.15 -2.01 38.42
N TYR A 702 -26.06 -1.20 39.44
CA TYR A 702 -26.56 -1.47 40.80
C TYR A 702 -27.86 -0.74 41.13
N VAL A 703 -28.07 0.41 40.52
CA VAL A 703 -29.26 1.25 40.65
C VAL A 703 -29.81 1.53 39.23
N PRO A 704 -30.71 0.66 38.71
CA PRO A 704 -31.27 0.83 37.40
C PRO A 704 -32.05 2.13 37.30
N ALA A 705 -32.08 2.73 36.08
CA ALA A 705 -32.83 3.95 35.79
C ALA A 705 -34.34 3.77 36.06
N GLU A 706 -34.96 4.78 36.60
CA GLU A 706 -36.43 4.80 36.92
C GLU A 706 -36.88 3.64 37.80
N SER A 707 -35.97 3.11 38.62
CA SER A 707 -36.22 1.98 39.56
C SER A 707 -36.57 2.47 40.94
N VAL A 708 -37.17 1.59 41.75
CA VAL A 708 -37.53 1.84 43.12
C VAL A 708 -36.48 1.28 44.08
N GLU A 709 -36.43 1.83 45.32
CA GLU A 709 -35.43 1.51 46.33
C GLU A 709 -35.22 0.00 46.57
N GLU A 710 -36.30 -0.81 46.48
CA GLU A 710 -36.23 -2.25 46.69
C GLU A 710 -35.44 -3.01 45.62
N GLN A 711 -35.16 -2.35 44.53
CA GLN A 711 -34.38 -2.90 43.40
C GLN A 711 -32.91 -2.50 43.46
N TRP A 712 -32.50 -1.65 44.42
CA TRP A 712 -31.15 -1.09 44.51
C TRP A 712 -30.23 -1.98 45.32
N ASP A 713 -29.06 -2.30 44.81
CA ASP A 713 -27.97 -2.94 45.55
C ASP A 713 -26.97 -1.87 46.04
N LEU A 714 -27.35 -1.08 47.01
CA LEU A 714 -26.50 -0.03 47.57
C LEU A 714 -25.24 -0.54 48.26
N PRO A 715 -25.27 -1.64 49.04
CA PRO A 715 -24.04 -2.18 49.61
C PRO A 715 -23.04 -2.67 48.59
N GLY A 716 -23.52 -3.30 47.49
CA GLY A 716 -22.67 -3.72 46.35
C GLY A 716 -22.07 -2.50 45.66
N LEU A 717 -22.85 -1.45 45.39
CA LEU A 717 -22.37 -0.21 44.80
C LEU A 717 -21.31 0.48 45.68
N GLU A 718 -21.54 0.62 47.01
CA GLU A 718 -20.57 1.21 47.95
C GLU A 718 -19.24 0.46 47.96
N GLN A 719 -19.30 -0.88 47.89
CA GLN A 719 -18.11 -1.72 47.86
C GLN A 719 -17.32 -1.51 46.57
N VAL A 720 -17.96 -1.56 45.41
CA VAL A 720 -17.31 -1.37 44.07
C VAL A 720 -16.75 0.05 43.94
N LEU A 721 -17.49 1.07 44.38
CA LEU A 721 -17.01 2.46 44.35
C LEU A 721 -15.74 2.63 45.20
N ARG A 722 -15.67 1.99 46.35
CA ARG A 722 -14.50 2.02 47.22
C ARG A 722 -13.31 1.26 46.65
N ASP A 723 -13.55 0.02 46.24
CA ASP A 723 -12.49 -0.92 45.92
C ASP A 723 -11.89 -0.63 44.51
N GLU A 724 -12.74 -0.29 43.55
CA GLU A 724 -12.30 -0.09 42.14
C GLU A 724 -12.10 1.39 41.78
N TRP A 725 -12.86 2.31 42.36
CA TRP A 725 -12.89 3.71 41.93
C TRP A 725 -12.36 4.69 43.00
N GLN A 726 -12.02 4.19 44.21
CA GLN A 726 -11.54 4.98 45.36
C GLN A 726 -12.53 6.08 45.76
N VAL A 727 -13.82 5.88 45.54
CA VAL A 727 -14.90 6.80 45.97
C VAL A 727 -15.52 6.24 47.23
N GLU A 728 -15.36 6.96 48.36
CA GLU A 728 -15.96 6.60 49.64
C GLU A 728 -17.26 7.39 49.84
N LEU A 729 -18.37 6.68 49.78
CA LEU A 729 -19.71 7.23 50.01
C LEU A 729 -20.54 6.26 50.86
N ALA A 730 -21.29 6.78 51.78
CA ALA A 730 -22.24 6.01 52.60
C ALA A 730 -23.67 6.20 52.04
N LEU A 731 -23.93 5.60 50.87
CA LEU A 731 -25.22 5.72 50.14
C LEU A 731 -26.36 5.11 50.93
N THR A 732 -26.13 3.98 51.63
CA THR A 732 -27.11 3.33 52.50
C THR A 732 -27.57 4.22 53.63
N GLU A 733 -26.67 5.05 54.21
CA GLU A 733 -27.05 6.03 55.22
C GLU A 733 -27.75 7.25 54.62
N LEU A 734 -27.37 7.64 53.41
CA LEU A 734 -27.98 8.77 52.71
C LEU A 734 -29.46 8.49 52.39
N VAL A 735 -29.76 7.30 51.92
CA VAL A 735 -31.15 6.85 51.64
C VAL A 735 -31.97 6.75 52.91
N LYS A 736 -31.41 6.23 54.05
CA LYS A 736 -32.08 6.17 55.34
C LYS A 736 -32.45 7.53 55.94
N LYS A 737 -31.77 8.61 55.54
CA LYS A 737 -31.99 9.97 56.05
C LYS A 737 -33.07 10.77 55.32
N SER A 738 -33.51 10.30 54.17
CA SER A 738 -34.50 11.02 53.31
C SER A 738 -35.44 10.05 52.62
N ASP A 739 -36.71 10.18 52.89
CA ASP A 739 -37.78 9.31 52.30
C ASP A 739 -38.13 9.65 50.82
N SER A 740 -37.38 10.55 50.14
CA SER A 740 -37.67 11.00 48.77
C SER A 740 -36.48 10.99 47.82
N ILE A 741 -35.49 10.15 48.09
CA ILE A 741 -34.30 10.01 47.24
C ILE A 741 -34.67 9.23 45.99
N THR A 742 -34.27 9.77 44.83
CA THR A 742 -34.41 9.11 43.52
C THR A 742 -33.10 8.45 43.08
N ASP A 743 -33.20 7.60 42.06
CA ASP A 743 -32.01 6.99 41.41
C ASP A 743 -31.08 8.06 40.80
N GLU A 744 -31.64 9.20 40.34
CA GLU A 744 -30.88 10.35 39.86
C GLU A 744 -30.09 11.07 40.96
N ASP A 745 -30.69 11.21 42.20
CA ASP A 745 -29.99 11.78 43.35
C ASP A 745 -28.78 10.95 43.79
N ILE A 746 -28.87 9.63 43.68
CA ILE A 746 -27.76 8.72 43.95
C ILE A 746 -26.67 8.89 42.89
N LEU A 747 -27.07 8.95 41.63
CA LEU A 747 -26.14 9.18 40.52
C LEU A 747 -25.40 10.50 40.69
N GLU A 748 -26.12 11.59 40.98
CA GLU A 748 -25.53 12.91 41.19
C GLU A 748 -24.56 12.93 42.36
N ALA A 749 -24.92 12.26 43.49
CA ALA A 749 -24.05 12.14 44.65
C ALA A 749 -22.74 11.39 44.32
N VAL A 750 -22.80 10.31 43.53
CA VAL A 750 -21.61 9.53 43.15
C VAL A 750 -20.72 10.32 42.19
N ILE A 751 -21.29 10.97 41.17
CA ILE A 751 -20.54 11.82 40.25
C ILE A 751 -19.83 12.94 41.00
N LYS A 752 -20.55 13.65 41.86
CA LYS A 752 -20.01 14.74 42.69
C LYS A 752 -18.85 14.28 43.57
N ALA A 753 -18.99 13.15 44.25
CA ALA A 753 -17.91 12.61 45.08
C ALA A 753 -16.68 12.20 44.25
N GLY A 754 -16.89 11.61 43.06
CA GLY A 754 -15.82 11.32 42.14
C GLY A 754 -15.10 12.57 41.62
N ASP A 755 -15.85 13.64 41.34
CA ASP A 755 -15.30 14.93 40.93
C ASP A 755 -14.51 15.62 42.07
N GLU A 756 -15.01 15.61 43.28
CA GLU A 756 -14.33 16.18 44.46
C GLU A 756 -13.02 15.43 44.75
N GLN A 757 -13.03 14.11 44.65
CA GLN A 757 -11.81 13.30 44.83
C GLN A 757 -10.77 13.60 43.77
N PHE A 758 -11.17 13.65 42.51
CA PHE A 758 -10.23 13.95 41.40
C PHE A 758 -9.70 15.38 41.47
N GLN A 759 -10.57 16.36 41.85
CA GLN A 759 -10.16 17.73 42.04
C GLN A 759 -9.13 17.87 43.20
N SER A 760 -9.29 17.11 44.25
CA SER A 760 -8.31 17.05 45.37
C SER A 760 -6.92 16.55 44.88
N LYS A 761 -6.86 15.68 43.85
CA LYS A 761 -5.57 15.28 43.24
C LYS A 761 -4.99 16.41 42.39
N LEU A 762 -5.82 17.07 41.59
CA LEU A 762 -5.38 18.21 40.76
C LEU A 762 -4.85 19.37 41.63
N ASP A 763 -5.48 19.64 42.76
CA ASP A 763 -5.06 20.70 43.71
C ASP A 763 -3.71 20.38 44.34
N ARG A 764 -3.40 19.12 44.57
CA ARG A 764 -2.12 18.67 45.16
C ARG A 764 -0.97 18.68 44.15
N VAL A 765 -1.20 18.19 42.95
CA VAL A 765 -0.15 17.97 41.93
C VAL A 765 0.03 19.20 41.02
N GLY A 766 -1.04 19.96 40.77
CA GLY A 766 -1.09 21.05 39.80
C GLY A 766 -1.47 20.56 38.40
N ILE A 767 -2.30 21.36 37.71
CA ILE A 767 -2.85 21.01 36.41
C ILE A 767 -1.74 20.90 35.34
N GLU A 768 -0.77 21.82 35.37
CA GLU A 768 0.31 21.86 34.38
C GLU A 768 1.17 20.60 34.39
N GLN A 769 1.43 20.02 35.54
CA GLN A 769 2.23 18.80 35.70
C GLN A 769 1.42 17.53 35.54
N PHE A 770 0.12 17.56 35.86
CA PHE A 770 -0.73 16.39 35.73
C PHE A 770 -1.30 16.21 34.31
N ASN A 771 -1.38 17.29 33.53
CA ASN A 771 -1.91 17.25 32.14
C ASN A 771 -1.09 16.36 31.20
N PRO A 772 0.27 16.38 31.17
CA PRO A 772 1.06 15.43 30.39
C PRO A 772 0.79 13.98 30.78
N PHE A 773 0.68 13.67 32.09
CA PHE A 773 0.36 12.33 32.55
C PHE A 773 -1.03 11.87 32.08
N MET A 774 -2.07 12.72 32.23
CA MET A 774 -3.41 12.43 31.70
C MET A 774 -3.37 12.15 30.18
N ARG A 775 -2.58 12.94 29.43
CA ARG A 775 -2.41 12.77 27.98
C ARG A 775 -1.81 11.41 27.65
N MET A 776 -0.73 11.02 28.34
CA MET A 776 -0.08 9.72 28.12
C MET A 776 -1.01 8.55 28.44
N VAL A 777 -1.74 8.61 29.55
CA VAL A 777 -2.73 7.57 29.91
C VAL A 777 -3.80 7.43 28.83
N LEU A 778 -4.37 8.55 28.34
CA LEU A 778 -5.37 8.54 27.26
C LEU A 778 -4.81 7.94 25.97
N LEU A 779 -3.65 8.41 25.52
CA LEU A 779 -3.05 7.97 24.25
C LEU A 779 -2.68 6.49 24.32
N GLN A 780 -2.04 6.02 25.41
CA GLN A 780 -1.67 4.62 25.54
C GLN A 780 -2.89 3.69 25.61
N SER A 781 -3.93 4.06 26.36
CA SER A 781 -5.15 3.26 26.40
C SER A 781 -5.84 3.19 25.04
N ILE A 782 -5.91 4.30 24.28
CA ILE A 782 -6.45 4.31 22.93
C ILE A 782 -5.59 3.42 22.02
N ASP A 783 -4.26 3.58 22.01
CA ASP A 783 -3.35 2.85 21.13
C ASP A 783 -3.39 1.34 21.42
N GLN A 784 -3.41 0.95 22.70
CA GLN A 784 -3.52 -0.45 23.11
C GLN A 784 -4.83 -1.08 22.63
N ARG A 785 -5.96 -0.43 22.96
CA ARG A 785 -7.28 -0.95 22.57
C ARG A 785 -7.52 -0.93 21.08
N TRP A 786 -6.95 0.05 20.36
CA TRP A 786 -7.00 0.10 18.90
C TRP A 786 -6.26 -1.06 18.25
N ARG A 787 -5.07 -1.43 18.73
CA ARG A 787 -4.33 -2.61 18.25
C ARG A 787 -5.10 -3.90 18.47
N GLU A 788 -5.68 -4.09 19.66
CA GLU A 788 -6.52 -5.24 19.96
C GLU A 788 -7.76 -5.30 19.04
N HIS A 789 -8.35 -4.15 18.77
CA HIS A 789 -9.49 -4.02 17.88
C HIS A 789 -9.15 -4.36 16.42
N LEU A 790 -8.01 -3.91 15.90
CA LEU A 790 -7.55 -4.27 14.56
C LEU A 790 -7.40 -5.79 14.41
N ALA A 791 -6.81 -6.45 15.41
CA ALA A 791 -6.72 -7.91 15.43
C ALA A 791 -8.11 -8.57 15.46
N ALA A 792 -9.03 -8.07 16.29
CA ALA A 792 -10.40 -8.59 16.34
C ALA A 792 -11.15 -8.42 15.00
N LEU A 793 -10.98 -7.30 14.31
CA LEU A 793 -11.56 -7.08 12.98
C LEU A 793 -11.00 -8.04 11.93
N ASP A 794 -9.69 -8.35 11.98
CA ASP A 794 -9.08 -9.31 11.06
C ASP A 794 -9.64 -10.72 11.30
N TYR A 795 -9.79 -11.14 12.54
CA TYR A 795 -10.44 -12.42 12.87
C TYR A 795 -11.91 -12.47 12.45
N LEU A 796 -12.65 -11.39 12.70
CA LEU A 796 -14.03 -11.28 12.25
C LEU A 796 -14.14 -11.42 10.73
N ARG A 797 -13.24 -10.78 9.97
CA ARG A 797 -13.20 -10.84 8.50
C ARG A 797 -12.95 -12.25 7.98
N GLN A 798 -12.05 -13.01 8.61
CA GLN A 798 -11.77 -14.40 8.24
C GLN A 798 -12.98 -15.32 8.49
N GLY A 799 -13.69 -15.14 9.61
CA GLY A 799 -14.84 -15.97 10.02
C GLY A 799 -16.19 -15.57 9.41
N ILE A 800 -16.32 -14.37 8.86
CA ILE A 800 -17.62 -13.79 8.49
C ILE A 800 -18.33 -14.54 7.35
N HIS A 801 -17.58 -15.23 6.49
CA HIS A 801 -18.14 -16.02 5.39
C HIS A 801 -19.04 -17.16 5.87
N LEU A 802 -18.79 -17.69 7.07
CA LEU A 802 -19.59 -18.73 7.70
C LEU A 802 -21.03 -18.28 7.98
N ARG A 803 -21.26 -16.96 8.16
CA ARG A 803 -22.61 -16.38 8.33
C ARG A 803 -23.49 -16.58 7.09
N GLY A 804 -22.89 -16.79 5.92
CA GLY A 804 -23.59 -17.12 4.67
C GLY A 804 -24.37 -18.44 4.74
N TYR A 805 -23.90 -19.40 5.51
CA TYR A 805 -24.63 -20.67 5.72
C TYR A 805 -25.94 -20.45 6.48
N ALA A 806 -26.02 -19.44 7.35
CA ALA A 806 -27.23 -19.04 8.05
C ALA A 806 -28.12 -18.08 7.22
N GLN A 807 -27.94 -18.01 5.90
CA GLN A 807 -28.66 -17.14 4.96
C GLN A 807 -28.57 -15.62 5.29
N LYS A 808 -27.57 -15.22 6.05
CA LYS A 808 -27.29 -13.81 6.34
C LYS A 808 -26.31 -13.24 5.31
N ASN A 809 -26.41 -11.94 5.04
CA ASN A 809 -25.46 -11.26 4.18
C ASN A 809 -24.14 -11.01 4.95
N PRO A 810 -23.01 -11.64 4.57
CA PRO A 810 -21.76 -11.50 5.32
C PRO A 810 -21.27 -10.06 5.49
N LYS A 811 -21.47 -9.19 4.49
CA LYS A 811 -21.07 -7.78 4.56
C LYS A 811 -21.88 -6.98 5.57
N GLN A 812 -23.19 -7.23 5.66
CA GLN A 812 -24.06 -6.54 6.63
C GLN A 812 -23.76 -7.02 8.05
N GLU A 813 -23.54 -8.32 8.24
CA GLU A 813 -23.16 -8.86 9.54
C GLU A 813 -21.79 -8.35 9.97
N TYR A 814 -20.81 -8.27 9.04
CA TYR A 814 -19.50 -7.67 9.34
C TYR A 814 -19.63 -6.23 9.83
N LYS A 815 -20.40 -5.40 9.13
CA LYS A 815 -20.63 -4.00 9.55
C LYS A 815 -21.24 -3.91 10.94
N ARG A 816 -22.23 -4.75 11.23
CA ARG A 816 -22.91 -4.78 12.52
C ARG A 816 -21.97 -5.22 13.65
N GLU A 817 -21.30 -6.36 13.47
CA GLU A 817 -20.39 -6.91 14.48
C GLU A 817 -19.16 -6.00 14.68
N ALA A 818 -18.60 -5.42 13.61
CA ALA A 818 -17.51 -4.45 13.70
C ALA A 818 -17.92 -3.17 14.46
N PHE A 819 -19.16 -2.71 14.30
CA PHE A 819 -19.68 -1.58 15.08
C PHE A 819 -19.83 -1.93 16.56
N GLU A 820 -20.31 -3.11 16.89
CA GLU A 820 -20.43 -3.60 18.27
C GLU A 820 -19.05 -3.68 18.94
N LEU A 821 -18.06 -4.25 18.26
CA LEU A 821 -16.67 -4.31 18.72
C LEU A 821 -16.07 -2.90 18.95
N PHE A 822 -16.37 -1.96 18.03
CA PHE A 822 -15.89 -0.59 18.16
C PHE A 822 -16.52 0.15 19.35
N SER A 823 -17.82 -0.06 19.58
CA SER A 823 -18.50 0.50 20.75
C SER A 823 -17.89 -0.04 22.06
N GLN A 824 -17.62 -1.34 22.11
CA GLN A 824 -16.94 -1.97 23.25
C GLN A 824 -15.54 -1.39 23.47
N LEU A 825 -14.76 -1.14 22.39
CA LEU A 825 -13.46 -0.50 22.49
C LEU A 825 -13.57 0.87 23.17
N LEU A 826 -14.51 1.72 22.74
CA LEU A 826 -14.69 3.06 23.31
C LEU A 826 -15.08 3.00 24.80
N ASP A 827 -15.93 2.05 25.18
CA ASP A 827 -16.32 1.84 26.57
C ASP A 827 -15.14 1.32 27.43
N LEU A 828 -14.33 0.41 26.88
CA LEU A 828 -13.13 -0.08 27.55
C LEU A 828 -12.10 1.02 27.76
N VAL A 829 -11.84 1.87 26.77
CA VAL A 829 -10.93 3.03 26.92
C VAL A 829 -11.43 3.95 28.01
N LYS A 830 -12.73 4.29 27.98
CA LYS A 830 -13.37 5.14 28.98
C LYS A 830 -13.19 4.60 30.41
N MET A 831 -13.49 3.32 30.60
CA MET A 831 -13.35 2.65 31.91
C MET A 831 -11.90 2.57 32.39
N GLU A 832 -10.98 2.16 31.49
CA GLU A 832 -9.56 1.99 31.82
C GLU A 832 -8.90 3.31 32.20
N VAL A 833 -9.09 4.35 31.39
CA VAL A 833 -8.56 5.70 31.66
C VAL A 833 -9.09 6.22 32.98
N THR A 834 -10.40 6.11 33.23
CA THR A 834 -11.00 6.55 34.50
C THR A 834 -10.44 5.77 35.69
N ARG A 835 -10.31 4.44 35.57
CA ARG A 835 -9.77 3.58 36.63
C ARG A 835 -8.32 3.95 36.95
N ILE A 836 -7.46 4.10 35.91
CA ILE A 836 -6.06 4.48 36.14
C ILE A 836 -5.96 5.83 36.83
N LEU A 837 -6.66 6.84 36.33
CA LEU A 837 -6.59 8.20 36.88
C LEU A 837 -7.22 8.33 38.27
N MET A 838 -8.25 7.54 38.59
CA MET A 838 -8.85 7.50 39.93
C MET A 838 -7.97 6.77 40.96
N ASN A 839 -7.28 5.69 40.54
CA ASN A 839 -6.48 4.87 41.46
C ASN A 839 -5.03 5.32 41.61
N VAL A 840 -4.48 6.08 40.65
CA VAL A 840 -3.08 6.51 40.68
C VAL A 840 -2.78 7.33 41.96
N ARG A 841 -1.72 6.96 42.69
CA ARG A 841 -1.25 7.63 43.88
C ARG A 841 -0.02 8.49 43.58
N ILE A 842 -0.24 9.65 42.99
CA ILE A 842 0.80 10.67 42.76
C ILE A 842 0.67 11.72 43.87
N GLN A 843 1.76 11.98 44.61
CA GLN A 843 1.77 12.88 45.76
C GLN A 843 2.55 14.18 45.48
N SER A 844 3.39 14.21 44.46
CA SER A 844 4.21 15.39 44.13
C SER A 844 4.17 15.70 42.63
N GLN A 845 4.58 16.93 42.30
CA GLN A 845 4.72 17.37 40.90
C GLN A 845 5.82 16.61 40.14
N GLU A 846 6.93 16.28 40.86
CA GLU A 846 8.06 15.53 40.29
C GLU A 846 7.64 14.11 39.91
N GLU A 847 6.90 13.40 40.79
CA GLU A 847 6.37 12.06 40.51
C GLU A 847 5.45 12.04 39.27
N ALA A 848 4.64 13.08 39.03
CA ALA A 848 3.77 13.17 37.87
C ALA A 848 4.57 13.32 36.56
N SER A 849 5.60 14.15 36.56
CA SER A 849 6.48 14.34 35.43
C SER A 849 7.30 13.08 35.11
N GLU A 850 7.90 12.46 36.15
CA GLU A 850 8.65 11.21 36.01
C GLU A 850 7.77 10.06 35.49
N ALA A 851 6.53 9.96 35.95
CA ALA A 851 5.58 8.96 35.46
C ALA A 851 5.21 9.18 33.99
N ALA A 852 4.96 10.42 33.56
CA ALA A 852 4.68 10.75 32.17
C ALA A 852 5.87 10.40 31.28
N GLU A 853 7.09 10.84 31.64
CA GLU A 853 8.30 10.52 30.90
C GLU A 853 8.63 9.01 30.84
N ALA A 854 8.36 8.29 31.93
CA ALA A 854 8.55 6.84 31.98
C ALA A 854 7.57 6.11 31.06
N MET A 855 6.32 6.58 31.01
CA MET A 855 5.31 6.05 30.09
C MET A 855 5.69 6.35 28.63
N GLU A 856 6.12 7.56 28.32
CA GLU A 856 6.56 7.95 26.99
C GLU A 856 7.74 7.10 26.50
N ARG A 857 8.81 7.00 27.30
CA ARG A 857 9.96 6.13 27.01
C ARG A 857 9.55 4.66 26.78
N ARG A 858 8.57 4.17 27.53
CA ARG A 858 8.06 2.80 27.38
C ARG A 858 7.25 2.63 26.07
N ALA A 859 6.50 3.66 25.68
CA ALA A 859 5.73 3.67 24.45
C ALA A 859 6.62 3.78 23.20
N GLU A 860 7.72 4.55 23.28
CA GLU A 860 8.72 4.66 22.21
C GLU A 860 9.61 3.42 22.07
N ALA A 861 9.78 2.63 23.15
CA ALA A 861 10.62 1.44 23.18
C ALA A 861 9.96 0.21 22.50
N VAL A 862 9.11 0.40 21.49
CA VAL A 862 8.54 -0.71 20.72
C VAL A 862 9.65 -1.42 19.95
N SER A 863 9.88 -2.69 20.29
CA SER A 863 10.89 -3.53 19.64
C SER A 863 10.31 -4.28 18.43
N ASN A 864 11.17 -4.69 17.51
CA ASN A 864 10.79 -5.53 16.35
C ASN A 864 9.77 -4.90 15.40
N VAL A 865 9.88 -3.60 15.13
CA VAL A 865 9.01 -2.92 14.17
C VAL A 865 9.31 -3.42 12.76
N THR A 866 8.26 -3.84 12.06
CA THR A 866 8.32 -4.27 10.67
C THR A 866 7.30 -3.54 9.82
N TYR A 867 7.68 -3.23 8.58
CA TYR A 867 6.87 -2.56 7.59
C TYR A 867 6.51 -3.56 6.48
N GLN A 868 5.24 -3.73 6.20
CA GLN A 868 4.77 -4.59 5.11
C GLN A 868 4.10 -3.75 4.04
N HIS A 869 4.51 -3.95 2.80
CA HIS A 869 3.92 -3.28 1.66
C HIS A 869 3.84 -4.22 0.44
N PRO A 870 2.87 -4.03 -0.45
CA PRO A 870 2.80 -4.76 -1.71
C PRO A 870 3.89 -4.27 -2.67
N ASN A 871 4.42 -5.21 -3.45
CA ASN A 871 5.30 -4.92 -4.58
C ASN A 871 4.49 -4.83 -5.88
N GLU A 872 5.11 -4.26 -6.90
CA GLU A 872 4.55 -4.18 -8.26
C GLU A 872 4.18 -5.56 -8.86
N ASP A 873 4.86 -6.63 -8.47
CA ASP A 873 4.58 -8.01 -8.93
C ASP A 873 3.48 -8.72 -8.12
N GLY A 874 2.88 -8.02 -7.14
CA GLY A 874 1.85 -8.55 -6.26
C GLY A 874 2.39 -9.39 -5.09
N SER A 875 3.71 -9.53 -4.95
CA SER A 875 4.33 -10.08 -3.76
C SER A 875 4.30 -9.08 -2.61
N ILE A 876 4.42 -9.56 -1.39
CA ILE A 876 4.50 -8.68 -0.20
C ILE A 876 5.96 -8.59 0.23
N SER A 877 6.50 -7.38 0.29
CA SER A 877 7.77 -7.10 0.94
C SER A 877 7.55 -6.82 2.42
N GLN A 878 8.46 -7.34 3.23
CA GLN A 878 8.56 -7.04 4.65
C GLN A 878 9.93 -6.44 4.92
N GLU A 879 9.95 -5.22 5.42
CA GLU A 879 11.17 -4.53 5.83
C GLU A 879 11.21 -4.46 7.35
N VAL A 880 12.36 -4.76 7.93
CA VAL A 880 12.59 -4.63 9.37
C VAL A 880 13.21 -3.27 9.64
N ASP A 881 12.70 -2.60 10.67
CA ASP A 881 13.25 -1.31 11.09
C ASP A 881 14.76 -1.42 11.40
N PRO A 882 15.59 -0.46 10.95
CA PRO A 882 17.04 -0.50 11.17
C PRO A 882 17.46 -0.59 12.64
N ASP A 883 16.74 0.09 13.53
CA ASP A 883 17.04 0.08 14.96
C ASP A 883 16.69 -1.29 15.55
N THR A 884 15.63 -1.92 15.08
CA THR A 884 15.27 -3.31 15.41
C THR A 884 16.35 -4.30 14.97
N LEU A 885 16.90 -4.16 13.75
CA LEU A 885 17.99 -5.01 13.27
C LEU A 885 19.27 -4.87 14.11
N LEU A 886 19.59 -3.66 14.51
CA LEU A 886 20.74 -3.39 15.37
C LEU A 886 20.55 -3.98 16.76
N ALA A 887 19.36 -3.88 17.33
CA ALA A 887 19.05 -4.43 18.66
C ALA A 887 19.13 -5.98 18.67
N GLN A 888 18.70 -6.64 17.59
CA GLN A 888 18.74 -8.11 17.46
C GLN A 888 20.17 -8.66 17.28
N HIS A 889 21.02 -7.96 16.55
CA HIS A 889 22.36 -8.46 16.17
C HIS A 889 23.51 -7.84 16.96
N GLY A 890 23.23 -6.95 17.93
CA GLY A 890 24.24 -6.28 18.73
C GLY A 890 25.15 -5.36 17.88
N HIS A 891 26.42 -5.23 18.28
CA HIS A 891 27.36 -4.35 17.60
C HIS A 891 27.81 -4.92 16.26
N VAL A 892 27.22 -4.44 15.15
CA VAL A 892 27.60 -4.81 13.79
C VAL A 892 28.74 -3.90 13.31
N GLY A 893 29.89 -4.49 12.97
CA GLY A 893 31.05 -3.75 12.47
C GLY A 893 30.77 -3.14 11.08
N ARG A 894 31.30 -1.96 10.79
CA ARG A 894 31.10 -1.25 9.50
C ARG A 894 31.38 -2.10 8.25
N ASN A 895 32.28 -3.06 8.34
CA ASN A 895 32.68 -3.93 7.22
C ASN A 895 32.00 -5.30 7.23
N ASP A 896 31.23 -5.63 8.25
CA ASP A 896 30.53 -6.91 8.36
C ASP A 896 29.38 -6.97 7.35
N PRO A 897 28.94 -8.19 6.96
CA PRO A 897 27.73 -8.33 6.16
C PRO A 897 26.54 -7.70 6.87
N CYS A 898 25.70 -6.97 6.13
CA CYS A 898 24.53 -6.37 6.75
C CYS A 898 23.55 -7.46 7.22
N PRO A 899 23.04 -7.39 8.45
CA PRO A 899 22.11 -8.38 9.01
C PRO A 899 20.81 -8.53 8.20
N CYS A 900 20.44 -7.53 7.39
CA CYS A 900 19.25 -7.57 6.53
C CYS A 900 19.33 -8.61 5.39
N GLY A 901 20.38 -9.37 5.26
CA GLY A 901 20.54 -10.38 4.20
C GLY A 901 20.82 -9.83 2.80
N SER A 902 21.00 -8.51 2.63
CA SER A 902 21.26 -7.87 1.33
C SER A 902 22.61 -8.26 0.68
N GLY A 903 23.48 -8.99 1.38
CA GLY A 903 24.85 -9.33 0.93
C GLY A 903 25.81 -8.14 0.87
N LYS A 904 25.36 -6.93 1.18
CA LYS A 904 26.19 -5.72 1.24
C LYS A 904 26.86 -5.59 2.61
N LYS A 905 28.00 -4.87 2.67
CA LYS A 905 28.62 -4.51 3.95
C LYS A 905 27.70 -3.54 4.69
N PHE A 906 27.68 -3.62 6.03
CA PHE A 906 26.82 -2.78 6.87
C PHE A 906 26.97 -1.28 6.52
N LYS A 907 28.19 -0.75 6.39
CA LYS A 907 28.46 0.63 5.97
C LYS A 907 27.91 1.01 4.58
N SER A 908 27.58 0.04 3.75
CA SER A 908 27.04 0.25 2.39
C SER A 908 25.55 -0.08 2.28
N CYS A 909 24.93 -0.42 3.42
CA CYS A 909 23.52 -0.74 3.58
C CYS A 909 22.94 0.06 4.76
N HIS A 910 22.54 -0.56 5.83
CA HIS A 910 21.91 0.08 7.00
C HIS A 910 22.88 0.93 7.85
N GLY A 911 24.16 0.68 7.78
CA GLY A 911 25.21 1.50 8.43
C GLY A 911 25.71 2.68 7.59
N LYS A 912 25.00 3.12 6.56
CA LYS A 912 25.39 4.31 5.77
C LYS A 912 25.28 5.63 6.56
N LEU A 913 24.45 5.65 7.57
CA LEU A 913 24.13 6.82 8.40
C LEU A 913 24.77 6.78 9.80
N ALA A 914 25.48 5.71 10.14
CA ALA A 914 26.19 5.54 11.40
C ALA A 914 27.66 6.04 11.31
#